data_bccc1b94be6809023ff45d19f9fb73ca
#
_entry.id   bccc1b94be6809023ff45d19f9fb73ca
#
_cell.length_a   1.000
_cell.length_b   1.000
_cell.length_c   1.000
_cell.angle_alpha   90.00
_cell.angle_beta   90.00
_cell.angle_gamma   90.00
#
_symmetry.space_group_name_H-M   'P 1'
#
loop_
_entity.id
_entity.type
_entity.pdbx_description
1 polymer ?
#
loop_
_entity_poly.entity_id
_entity_poly.type
_entity_poly.pdbx_seq_one_letter_code
_entity_poly.pdbx_strand_id
1 'polypeptide(L)'
;MERRKFIGIGGGVVAGVALGAAGSSYGSGLATGGRLSAMASSHGLSGDEATAALQTAVPPGKYDPYYMFASGGHLGAVQVIGVPSMRLLKVIPVFGRDSFSGYGFGSDMGDGVLRSGSDPAKNAPLGWGDSHHPALSETAGQYDGRWLYINDRANGRIAMIDLADYKTRQIIDIPNTGSSHGMVVTPNSEYAQVSALTPRPTTADGYAPLDSYADLYRGCSSWYHIDPKTGRLVPEKSFQIELPPYSQDLADMGKLASYGFGFINSFNSELAVGGDLQKKPATEVGATKNNFDYLHVIDWKQAEKVVAAGKYMMRNGMRVVPLSVAASEGILHLIPEPRNPHGVDVTPDGHYIVIAGKLDPHVTIFSIEKIKDAIAEKHYQGKDRYGIPIIPMDAALVTQVEVGAGPLHTQFDGKGNAYTSLFIDSAITKWTLGPKSGVTDKPFSFVEKVPVHYNIGHLAIPGGDTVKPDGKFMVALNKWSLDEVQKLGPSHPVNLELLDINSSSPKLLSSTPLGNSEPHYAQIINTDKLSPLKIYAAGTDPATMTKSQYAVTAGQERIERSGNVVDVYATLMRSHFTPDQIPATVGDTVRIHLTNIEATENATHTFSVPEYNIQATLDPGEALNVEFTVDRVGSFAFYCAQFCSALHMEMYGWLLVAPKGA
;
A
#
# COMPACT_ATOMS: atom_id res chain seq x y z
N MET A 1 -38.59 -24.12 18.76
CA MET A 1 -38.72 -23.19 19.92
C MET A 1 -37.43 -22.88 20.63
N GLU A 2 -36.33 -23.55 20.37
CA GLU A 2 -35.05 -23.35 21.09
C GLU A 2 -34.12 -22.27 20.51
N ARG A 3 -34.22 -21.94 19.24
CA ARG A 3 -33.36 -20.90 18.62
C ARG A 3 -33.62 -19.46 19.13
N ARG A 4 -34.81 -19.18 19.62
CA ARG A 4 -35.14 -17.82 20.15
C ARG A 4 -34.58 -17.55 21.56
N LYS A 5 -34.28 -18.58 22.33
CA LYS A 5 -33.69 -18.42 23.68
C LYS A 5 -32.19 -18.13 23.65
N PHE A 6 -31.48 -18.61 22.62
CA PHE A 6 -30.02 -18.38 22.49
C PHE A 6 -29.67 -16.94 22.08
N ILE A 7 -30.53 -16.30 21.27
CA ILE A 7 -30.33 -14.91 20.84
C ILE A 7 -30.61 -13.91 21.98
N GLY A 8 -31.47 -14.27 22.95
CA GLY A 8 -31.79 -13.40 24.07
C GLY A 8 -30.69 -13.27 25.14
N ILE A 9 -29.79 -14.27 25.23
CA ILE A 9 -28.70 -14.26 26.24
C ILE A 9 -27.47 -13.53 25.70
N GLY A 10 -27.16 -13.67 24.41
CA GLY A 10 -26.07 -12.93 23.77
C GLY A 10 -26.34 -11.43 23.63
N GLY A 11 -27.58 -11.04 23.32
CA GLY A 11 -27.95 -9.63 23.17
C GLY A 11 -27.99 -8.84 24.48
N GLY A 12 -28.30 -9.51 25.62
CA GLY A 12 -28.37 -8.83 26.93
C GLY A 12 -27.00 -8.47 27.50
N VAL A 13 -25.96 -9.27 27.21
CA VAL A 13 -24.60 -9.03 27.70
C VAL A 13 -23.92 -7.92 26.91
N VAL A 14 -24.10 -7.90 25.57
CA VAL A 14 -23.51 -6.86 24.71
C VAL A 14 -24.21 -5.49 24.93
N ALA A 15 -25.53 -5.47 25.14
CA ALA A 15 -26.26 -4.23 25.41
C ALA A 15 -25.89 -3.61 26.79
N GLY A 16 -25.58 -4.45 27.80
CA GLY A 16 -25.13 -3.98 29.09
C GLY A 16 -23.74 -3.32 29.06
N VAL A 17 -22.86 -3.81 28.22
CA VAL A 17 -21.50 -3.27 28.03
C VAL A 17 -21.52 -1.98 27.20
N ALA A 18 -22.34 -1.92 26.14
CA ALA A 18 -22.45 -0.73 25.30
C ALA A 18 -23.06 0.49 26.01
N LEU A 19 -24.01 0.27 26.95
CA LEU A 19 -24.60 1.34 27.73
C LEU A 19 -23.66 1.89 28.82
N GLY A 20 -22.66 1.10 29.26
CA GLY A 20 -21.63 1.56 30.21
C GLY A 20 -20.56 2.43 29.55
N ALA A 21 -20.27 2.21 28.26
CA ALA A 21 -19.25 2.95 27.52
C ALA A 21 -19.75 4.29 26.95
N ALA A 22 -21.05 4.43 26.69
CA ALA A 22 -21.63 5.64 26.12
C ALA A 22 -22.00 6.73 27.15
N GLY A 23 -21.86 6.46 28.44
CA GLY A 23 -22.32 7.33 29.52
C GLY A 23 -21.25 7.88 30.46
N SER A 24 -19.96 7.79 30.16
CA SER A 24 -18.91 8.25 31.07
C SER A 24 -18.56 9.72 30.90
N SER A 25 -19.44 10.59 31.31
CA SER A 25 -19.01 11.81 31.96
C SER A 25 -18.66 11.46 33.42
N TYR A 26 -17.44 11.62 33.79
CA TYR A 26 -16.83 11.54 35.12
C TYR A 26 -17.80 11.50 36.30
N GLY A 27 -18.01 10.34 36.92
CA GLY A 27 -18.76 10.27 38.16
C GLY A 27 -19.17 8.91 38.72
N SER A 28 -18.83 7.77 38.11
CA SER A 28 -19.27 6.46 38.61
C SER A 28 -18.22 5.32 38.51
N GLY A 29 -16.98 5.62 38.75
CA GLY A 29 -15.86 4.69 38.59
C GLY A 29 -15.89 3.42 39.45
N LEU A 30 -16.65 3.38 40.54
CA LEU A 30 -16.69 2.23 41.46
C LEU A 30 -17.72 1.15 41.06
N ALA A 31 -18.83 1.52 40.43
CA ALA A 31 -19.87 0.56 40.06
C ALA A 31 -19.57 -0.18 38.74
N THR A 32 -18.84 0.46 37.83
CA THR A 32 -18.40 -0.13 36.57
C THR A 32 -17.20 -1.05 36.75
N GLY A 33 -16.26 -0.72 37.62
CA GLY A 33 -15.08 -1.55 37.90
C GLY A 33 -15.44 -2.92 38.49
N GLY A 34 -16.43 -2.99 39.39
CA GLY A 34 -16.88 -4.26 39.99
C GLY A 34 -17.55 -5.20 38.96
N ARG A 35 -18.32 -4.66 38.02
CA ARG A 35 -18.96 -5.46 36.93
C ARG A 35 -17.94 -5.95 35.90
N LEU A 36 -17.00 -5.13 35.54
CA LEU A 36 -15.90 -5.50 34.65
C LEU A 36 -15.04 -6.60 35.26
N SER A 37 -14.69 -6.50 36.54
CA SER A 37 -13.93 -7.51 37.27
C SER A 37 -14.69 -8.84 37.37
N ALA A 38 -15.99 -8.80 37.61
CA ALA A 38 -16.83 -10.00 37.65
C ALA A 38 -16.94 -10.68 36.27
N MET A 39 -17.10 -9.91 35.19
CA MET A 39 -17.11 -10.43 33.83
C MET A 39 -15.75 -11.00 33.45
N ALA A 40 -14.67 -10.30 33.72
CA ALA A 40 -13.31 -10.77 33.48
C ALA A 40 -13.08 -12.11 34.17
N SER A 41 -13.40 -12.22 35.46
CA SER A 41 -13.25 -13.46 36.23
C SER A 41 -14.11 -14.60 35.67
N SER A 42 -15.34 -14.31 35.23
CA SER A 42 -16.21 -15.35 34.63
C SER A 42 -15.71 -15.90 33.29
N HIS A 43 -14.86 -15.16 32.59
CA HIS A 43 -14.21 -15.57 31.34
C HIS A 43 -12.73 -15.90 31.51
N GLY A 44 -12.21 -15.96 32.71
CA GLY A 44 -10.81 -16.25 33.01
C GLY A 44 -9.83 -15.16 32.57
N LEU A 45 -10.33 -13.91 32.43
CA LEU A 45 -9.51 -12.77 32.01
C LEU A 45 -9.05 -11.96 33.23
N SER A 46 -7.85 -11.38 33.13
CA SER A 46 -7.41 -10.32 34.04
C SER A 46 -8.19 -9.02 33.76
N GLY A 47 -8.10 -8.04 34.68
CA GLY A 47 -8.71 -6.74 34.49
C GLY A 47 -8.16 -5.98 33.29
N ASP A 48 -6.87 -6.15 33.00
CA ASP A 48 -6.22 -5.51 31.84
C ASP A 48 -6.66 -6.14 30.53
N GLU A 49 -6.75 -7.47 30.44
CA GLU A 49 -7.27 -8.18 29.27
C GLU A 49 -8.74 -7.84 28.99
N ALA A 50 -9.57 -7.72 30.02
CA ALA A 50 -10.95 -7.27 29.88
C ALA A 50 -11.04 -5.82 29.37
N THR A 51 -10.15 -4.95 29.83
CA THR A 51 -10.07 -3.55 29.38
C THR A 51 -9.63 -3.50 27.92
N ALA A 52 -8.61 -4.25 27.52
CA ALA A 52 -8.14 -4.37 26.15
C ALA A 52 -9.24 -4.90 25.21
N ALA A 53 -9.96 -5.95 25.62
CA ALA A 53 -11.10 -6.49 24.88
C ALA A 53 -12.21 -5.46 24.65
N LEU A 54 -12.49 -4.60 25.62
CA LEU A 54 -13.46 -3.51 25.46
C LEU A 54 -12.97 -2.39 24.51
N GLN A 55 -11.69 -2.05 24.56
CA GLN A 55 -11.10 -1.04 23.70
C GLN A 55 -11.05 -1.48 22.22
N THR A 56 -11.00 -2.78 21.97
CA THR A 56 -10.98 -3.36 20.60
C THR A 56 -12.37 -3.78 20.10
N ALA A 57 -13.36 -3.85 20.99
CA ALA A 57 -14.71 -4.27 20.62
C ALA A 57 -15.42 -3.23 19.76
N VAL A 58 -15.91 -3.66 18.59
CA VAL A 58 -16.83 -2.89 17.75
C VAL A 58 -18.19 -3.57 17.81
N PRO A 59 -19.18 -3.00 18.49
CA PRO A 59 -20.51 -3.60 18.66
C PRO A 59 -21.24 -3.77 17.33
N PRO A 60 -22.20 -4.71 17.24
CA PRO A 60 -23.06 -4.85 16.06
C PRO A 60 -23.74 -3.53 15.68
N GLY A 61 -23.71 -3.19 14.38
CA GLY A 61 -24.25 -1.93 13.86
C GLY A 61 -23.36 -0.71 14.06
N LYS A 62 -22.13 -0.92 14.55
CA LYS A 62 -21.06 0.09 14.61
C LYS A 62 -19.91 -0.30 13.69
N TYR A 63 -19.16 0.71 13.27
CA TYR A 63 -18.02 0.56 12.37
C TYR A 63 -16.73 0.96 13.10
N ASP A 64 -15.62 0.43 12.64
CA ASP A 64 -14.32 0.87 13.09
C ASP A 64 -14.10 2.36 12.72
N PRO A 65 -13.57 3.18 13.64
CA PRO A 65 -13.30 4.59 13.35
C PRO A 65 -12.16 4.79 12.37
N TYR A 66 -11.31 3.78 12.17
CA TYR A 66 -10.21 3.84 11.22
C TYR A 66 -10.16 2.57 10.38
N TYR A 67 -9.70 2.73 9.14
CA TYR A 67 -9.28 1.62 8.29
C TYR A 67 -7.78 1.70 8.03
N MET A 68 -7.12 0.56 8.18
CA MET A 68 -5.73 0.36 7.82
C MET A 68 -5.66 -0.32 6.46
N PHE A 69 -4.89 0.28 5.55
CA PHE A 69 -4.53 -0.32 4.28
C PHE A 69 -3.12 -0.88 4.41
N ALA A 70 -3.01 -2.19 4.51
CA ALA A 70 -1.75 -2.89 4.68
C ALA A 70 -1.36 -3.62 3.40
N SER A 71 -0.09 -3.60 3.05
CA SER A 71 0.42 -4.44 1.97
C SER A 71 0.28 -5.91 2.33
N GLY A 72 -0.03 -6.74 1.34
CA GLY A 72 -0.14 -8.18 1.50
C GLY A 72 1.12 -8.95 1.10
N GLY A 73 2.19 -8.24 0.70
CA GLY A 73 3.43 -8.87 0.24
C GLY A 73 3.18 -9.78 -0.96
N HIS A 74 3.61 -11.01 -0.85
CA HIS A 74 3.49 -12.04 -1.92
C HIS A 74 2.07 -12.44 -2.29
N LEU A 75 1.05 -12.01 -1.54
CA LEU A 75 -0.34 -12.13 -1.98
C LEU A 75 -0.65 -11.21 -3.17
N GLY A 76 0.19 -10.23 -3.44
CA GLY A 76 -0.04 -9.25 -4.50
C GLY A 76 -1.31 -8.42 -4.28
N ALA A 77 -1.71 -8.22 -3.03
CA ALA A 77 -2.98 -7.61 -2.65
C ALA A 77 -2.80 -6.53 -1.58
N VAL A 78 -3.82 -5.72 -1.36
CA VAL A 78 -3.93 -4.82 -0.21
C VAL A 78 -4.99 -5.37 0.74
N GLN A 79 -4.65 -5.42 2.02
CA GLN A 79 -5.56 -5.82 3.07
C GLN A 79 -6.19 -4.59 3.72
N VAL A 80 -7.51 -4.57 3.84
CA VAL A 80 -8.26 -3.53 4.55
C VAL A 80 -8.65 -4.08 5.91
N ILE A 81 -8.13 -3.47 6.96
CA ILE A 81 -8.28 -3.95 8.33
C ILE A 81 -8.90 -2.83 9.18
N GLY A 82 -9.96 -3.16 9.92
CA GLY A 82 -10.60 -2.24 10.84
C GLY A 82 -9.73 -2.01 12.09
N VAL A 83 -9.60 -0.78 12.52
CA VAL A 83 -8.91 -0.40 13.76
C VAL A 83 -9.89 0.35 14.65
N PRO A 84 -10.10 -0.06 15.90
CA PRO A 84 -9.29 -0.99 16.71
C PRO A 84 -9.69 -2.46 16.68
N SER A 85 -10.71 -2.88 15.93
CA SER A 85 -11.19 -4.27 15.98
C SER A 85 -10.20 -5.31 15.42
N MET A 86 -9.23 -4.88 14.63
CA MET A 86 -8.25 -5.69 13.91
C MET A 86 -8.89 -6.76 13.00
N ARG A 87 -10.14 -6.52 12.57
CA ARG A 87 -10.85 -7.41 11.63
C ARG A 87 -10.37 -7.18 10.22
N LEU A 88 -10.01 -8.25 9.51
CA LEU A 88 -9.83 -8.19 8.06
C LEU A 88 -11.20 -7.98 7.39
N LEU A 89 -11.41 -6.82 6.78
CA LEU A 89 -12.68 -6.41 6.18
C LEU A 89 -12.74 -6.72 4.69
N LYS A 90 -11.62 -6.55 3.98
CA LYS A 90 -11.54 -6.78 2.54
C LYS A 90 -10.09 -7.07 2.14
N VAL A 91 -9.94 -7.88 1.12
CA VAL A 91 -8.69 -8.04 0.38
C VAL A 91 -8.91 -7.47 -1.02
N ILE A 92 -8.07 -6.54 -1.43
CA ILE A 92 -8.12 -5.89 -2.74
C ILE A 92 -7.04 -6.54 -3.60
N PRO A 93 -7.38 -7.31 -4.66
CA PRO A 93 -6.39 -7.87 -5.56
C PRO A 93 -5.75 -6.76 -6.39
N VAL A 94 -4.42 -6.80 -6.52
CA VAL A 94 -3.65 -5.78 -7.26
C VAL A 94 -2.67 -6.44 -8.22
N PHE A 95 -1.62 -7.09 -7.70
CA PHE A 95 -0.57 -7.74 -8.50
C PHE A 95 -0.65 -9.28 -8.43
N GLY A 96 -1.63 -9.80 -7.77
CA GLY A 96 -1.99 -11.19 -7.71
C GLY A 96 -3.44 -11.35 -8.14
N ARG A 97 -3.75 -12.39 -8.90
CA ARG A 97 -5.12 -12.67 -9.32
C ARG A 97 -5.88 -13.28 -8.15
N ASP A 98 -6.95 -12.65 -7.76
CA ASP A 98 -7.93 -13.27 -6.88
C ASP A 98 -8.75 -14.31 -7.65
N SER A 99 -8.93 -15.50 -7.08
CA SER A 99 -9.64 -16.60 -7.73
C SER A 99 -11.12 -16.29 -7.98
N PHE A 100 -11.66 -15.31 -7.27
CA PHE A 100 -13.06 -14.93 -7.31
C PHE A 100 -13.33 -13.71 -8.21
N SER A 101 -12.56 -12.64 -8.05
CA SER A 101 -12.79 -11.35 -8.72
C SER A 101 -11.71 -10.97 -9.75
N GLY A 102 -10.74 -11.84 -10.03
CA GLY A 102 -9.63 -11.51 -10.91
C GLY A 102 -8.82 -10.34 -10.35
N TYR A 103 -8.65 -9.28 -11.13
CA TYR A 103 -7.98 -8.05 -10.71
C TYR A 103 -8.98 -6.96 -10.27
N GLY A 104 -10.21 -7.31 -9.99
CA GLY A 104 -11.25 -6.39 -9.55
C GLY A 104 -12.16 -5.86 -10.67
N PHE A 105 -11.86 -6.12 -11.95
CA PHE A 105 -12.64 -5.68 -13.11
C PHE A 105 -12.85 -6.75 -14.17
N GLY A 106 -12.83 -8.01 -13.82
CA GLY A 106 -12.81 -9.08 -14.80
C GLY A 106 -11.39 -9.35 -15.33
N SER A 107 -11.28 -10.32 -16.23
CA SER A 107 -10.02 -10.99 -16.57
C SER A 107 -8.99 -10.16 -17.30
N ASP A 108 -9.35 -9.05 -17.95
CA ASP A 108 -8.49 -8.48 -18.99
C ASP A 108 -7.62 -7.32 -18.55
N MET A 109 -7.96 -6.65 -17.46
CA MET A 109 -7.37 -5.36 -17.17
C MET A 109 -5.92 -5.40 -16.69
N GLY A 110 -5.47 -6.44 -16.05
CA GLY A 110 -4.08 -6.59 -15.62
C GLY A 110 -3.26 -7.55 -16.46
N ASP A 111 -3.91 -8.37 -17.26
CA ASP A 111 -3.26 -9.50 -17.95
C ASP A 111 -2.17 -9.06 -18.93
N GLY A 112 -2.38 -7.97 -19.64
CA GLY A 112 -1.37 -7.42 -20.54
C GLY A 112 -0.10 -6.98 -19.80
N VAL A 113 -0.26 -6.26 -18.70
CA VAL A 113 0.85 -5.79 -17.84
C VAL A 113 1.51 -6.95 -17.10
N LEU A 114 0.72 -7.93 -16.64
CA LEU A 114 1.24 -9.13 -15.99
C LEU A 114 2.00 -10.03 -16.92
N ARG A 115 1.63 -10.09 -18.21
CA ARG A 115 2.29 -10.93 -19.20
C ARG A 115 3.55 -10.32 -19.76
N SER A 116 3.56 -9.01 -20.00
CA SER A 116 4.70 -8.32 -20.63
C SER A 116 5.67 -7.77 -19.59
N GLY A 117 5.20 -7.35 -18.42
CA GLY A 117 6.00 -6.55 -17.51
C GLY A 117 6.55 -5.30 -18.18
N SER A 118 7.51 -4.67 -17.55
CA SER A 118 8.27 -3.56 -18.14
C SER A 118 9.36 -4.01 -19.14
N ASP A 119 9.62 -5.30 -19.21
CA ASP A 119 10.66 -5.88 -20.07
C ASP A 119 10.01 -6.66 -21.22
N PRO A 120 10.08 -6.16 -22.46
CA PRO A 120 9.54 -6.86 -23.62
C PRO A 120 10.15 -8.26 -23.83
N ALA A 121 11.34 -8.54 -23.29
CA ALA A 121 11.95 -9.86 -23.34
C ALA A 121 11.30 -10.86 -22.38
N LYS A 122 10.56 -10.38 -21.37
CA LYS A 122 9.78 -11.21 -20.44
C LYS A 122 8.38 -11.51 -20.97
N ASN A 123 8.27 -11.97 -22.19
CA ASN A 123 6.97 -12.30 -22.80
C ASN A 123 6.32 -13.56 -22.18
N ALA A 124 6.41 -13.68 -20.85
CA ALA A 124 5.82 -14.74 -20.06
C ALA A 124 4.86 -14.15 -19.03
N PRO A 125 3.76 -14.85 -18.68
CA PRO A 125 2.87 -14.41 -17.62
C PRO A 125 3.65 -14.26 -16.31
N LEU A 126 3.51 -13.11 -15.65
CA LEU A 126 4.02 -12.94 -14.29
C LEU A 126 3.07 -13.68 -13.34
N GLY A 127 3.59 -14.66 -12.63
CA GLY A 127 2.78 -15.52 -11.76
C GLY A 127 2.36 -14.86 -10.44
N TRP A 128 3.03 -13.78 -10.02
CA TRP A 128 2.81 -13.10 -8.75
C TRP A 128 3.45 -11.70 -8.73
N GLY A 129 3.04 -10.89 -7.76
CA GLY A 129 3.67 -9.62 -7.44
C GLY A 129 3.85 -9.46 -5.94
N ASP A 130 4.71 -8.55 -5.54
CA ASP A 130 4.98 -8.20 -4.15
C ASP A 130 4.43 -6.80 -3.87
N SER A 131 3.19 -6.73 -3.38
CA SER A 131 2.57 -5.48 -2.95
C SER A 131 3.29 -4.94 -1.71
N HIS A 132 3.87 -3.73 -1.81
CA HIS A 132 4.91 -3.35 -0.86
C HIS A 132 4.58 -2.11 -0.03
N HIS A 133 4.53 -0.93 -0.62
CA HIS A 133 4.27 0.33 0.08
C HIS A 133 2.95 0.96 -0.40
N PRO A 134 1.84 0.77 0.32
CA PRO A 134 0.62 1.53 0.05
C PRO A 134 0.79 2.98 0.46
N ALA A 135 0.32 3.91 -0.39
CA ALA A 135 0.33 5.35 -0.16
C ALA A 135 -1.05 5.94 -0.49
N LEU A 136 -1.73 6.44 0.52
CA LEU A 136 -3.01 7.13 0.38
C LEU A 136 -2.84 8.49 -0.28
N SER A 137 -3.80 8.90 -1.11
CA SER A 137 -3.83 10.26 -1.65
C SER A 137 -4.02 11.30 -0.55
N GLU A 138 -3.42 12.48 -0.78
CA GLU A 138 -3.42 13.57 0.18
C GLU A 138 -3.96 14.87 -0.42
N THR A 139 -4.60 15.66 0.43
CA THR A 139 -4.94 17.05 0.19
C THR A 139 -4.47 17.88 1.37
N ALA A 140 -3.66 18.91 1.10
CA ALA A 140 -3.02 19.74 2.11
C ALA A 140 -2.25 18.92 3.19
N GLY A 141 -1.58 17.87 2.76
CA GLY A 141 -0.79 17.00 3.63
C GLY A 141 -1.59 16.10 4.56
N GLN A 142 -2.87 15.86 4.27
CA GLN A 142 -3.72 14.93 5.02
C GLN A 142 -4.35 13.92 4.07
N TYR A 143 -4.50 12.69 4.51
CA TYR A 143 -5.23 11.67 3.75
C TYR A 143 -6.64 12.16 3.42
N ASP A 144 -7.04 12.01 2.18
CA ASP A 144 -8.33 12.52 1.67
C ASP A 144 -9.34 11.42 1.32
N GLY A 145 -8.91 10.16 1.36
CA GLY A 145 -9.79 9.00 1.17
C GLY A 145 -10.26 8.76 -0.26
N ARG A 146 -9.62 9.38 -1.26
CA ARG A 146 -10.01 9.22 -2.67
C ARG A 146 -9.33 8.02 -3.32
N TRP A 147 -8.02 7.94 -3.23
CA TRP A 147 -7.20 6.95 -3.93
C TRP A 147 -6.13 6.35 -3.04
N LEU A 148 -5.70 5.15 -3.41
CA LEU A 148 -4.56 4.47 -2.84
C LEU A 148 -3.63 4.03 -3.97
N TYR A 149 -2.36 4.29 -3.82
CA TYR A 149 -1.31 3.83 -4.72
C TYR A 149 -0.50 2.75 -4.04
N ILE A 150 0.04 1.79 -4.81
CA ILE A 150 0.91 0.75 -4.27
C ILE A 150 1.88 0.28 -5.35
N ASN A 151 3.12 0.03 -4.95
CA ASN A 151 4.13 -0.52 -5.84
C ASN A 151 4.23 -2.05 -5.71
N ASP A 152 4.67 -2.66 -6.80
CA ASP A 152 5.12 -4.04 -6.86
C ASP A 152 6.65 -4.06 -6.78
N ARG A 153 7.17 -4.50 -5.63
CA ARG A 153 8.61 -4.57 -5.41
C ARG A 153 9.28 -5.57 -6.36
N ALA A 154 8.63 -6.69 -6.64
CA ALA A 154 9.22 -7.78 -7.42
C ALA A 154 9.40 -7.42 -8.91
N ASN A 155 8.43 -6.73 -9.51
CA ASN A 155 8.36 -6.55 -10.95
C ASN A 155 8.47 -5.09 -11.42
N GLY A 156 8.62 -4.13 -10.51
CA GLY A 156 8.73 -2.71 -10.87
C GLY A 156 7.45 -2.18 -11.53
N ARG A 157 6.32 -2.33 -10.85
CA ARG A 157 5.01 -1.81 -11.27
C ARG A 157 4.43 -0.91 -10.20
N ILE A 158 3.47 -0.09 -10.60
CA ILE A 158 2.67 0.73 -9.69
C ILE A 158 1.19 0.58 -10.05
N ALA A 159 0.35 0.49 -9.06
CA ALA A 159 -1.09 0.43 -9.21
C ALA A 159 -1.78 1.62 -8.54
N MET A 160 -2.93 1.99 -9.09
CA MET A 160 -3.88 2.92 -8.50
C MET A 160 -5.17 2.18 -8.17
N ILE A 161 -5.64 2.35 -6.94
CA ILE A 161 -6.87 1.79 -6.40
C ILE A 161 -7.82 2.95 -6.08
N ASP A 162 -9.06 2.82 -6.53
CA ASP A 162 -10.12 3.78 -6.23
C ASP A 162 -10.80 3.38 -4.91
N LEU A 163 -10.80 4.26 -3.93
CA LEU A 163 -11.41 4.01 -2.63
C LEU A 163 -12.94 4.25 -2.63
N ALA A 164 -13.50 4.69 -3.75
CA ALA A 164 -14.94 4.73 -3.91
C ALA A 164 -15.56 3.31 -3.99
N ASP A 165 -14.82 2.31 -4.48
CA ASP A 165 -15.28 0.93 -4.57
C ASP A 165 -14.23 -0.12 -4.22
N TYR A 166 -13.04 0.34 -3.82
CA TYR A 166 -11.91 -0.52 -3.45
C TYR A 166 -11.46 -1.45 -4.59
N LYS A 167 -11.47 -0.91 -5.82
CA LYS A 167 -11.03 -1.65 -7.02
C LYS A 167 -9.77 -1.03 -7.62
N THR A 168 -8.89 -1.88 -8.11
CA THR A 168 -7.72 -1.46 -8.88
C THR A 168 -8.17 -0.89 -10.22
N ARG A 169 -7.81 0.35 -10.53
CA ARG A 169 -8.18 1.05 -11.77
C ARG A 169 -7.07 1.11 -12.80
N GLN A 170 -5.83 0.97 -12.35
CA GLN A 170 -4.68 1.09 -13.23
C GLN A 170 -3.50 0.32 -12.65
N ILE A 171 -2.79 -0.38 -13.52
CA ILE A 171 -1.47 -0.96 -13.25
C ILE A 171 -0.57 -0.51 -14.40
N ILE A 172 0.59 0.06 -14.09
CA ILE A 172 1.58 0.46 -15.09
C ILE A 172 2.98 0.01 -14.69
N ASP A 173 3.82 -0.21 -15.68
CA ASP A 173 5.23 -0.52 -15.49
C ASP A 173 6.02 0.72 -15.07
N ILE A 174 7.07 0.52 -14.26
CA ILE A 174 8.06 1.54 -13.92
C ILE A 174 9.32 1.24 -14.75
N PRO A 175 9.52 1.89 -15.90
CA PRO A 175 10.69 1.64 -16.71
C PRO A 175 11.96 2.16 -16.02
N ASN A 176 13.13 1.70 -16.48
CA ASN A 176 14.45 2.10 -15.96
C ASN A 176 14.73 1.71 -14.50
N THR A 177 13.92 0.83 -13.94
CA THR A 177 14.05 0.35 -12.55
C THR A 177 14.13 -1.18 -12.53
N GLY A 178 14.95 -1.75 -11.65
CA GLY A 178 15.07 -3.20 -11.49
C GLY A 178 13.96 -3.77 -10.61
N SER A 179 13.86 -3.23 -9.43
CA SER A 179 12.78 -3.43 -8.46
C SER A 179 12.53 -2.12 -7.74
N SER A 180 11.35 -1.96 -7.14
CA SER A 180 11.00 -0.74 -6.42
C SER A 180 10.89 -1.00 -4.92
N HIS A 181 11.07 0.03 -4.09
CA HIS A 181 10.91 -0.09 -2.65
C HIS A 181 10.02 1.04 -2.10
N GLY A 182 10.58 2.12 -1.57
CA GLY A 182 9.79 3.21 -1.03
C GLY A 182 8.83 3.80 -2.07
N MET A 183 7.59 4.02 -1.67
CA MET A 183 6.59 4.72 -2.47
C MET A 183 5.79 5.65 -1.58
N VAL A 184 5.64 6.89 -2.00
CA VAL A 184 4.95 7.96 -1.28
C VAL A 184 4.21 8.87 -2.25
N VAL A 185 3.27 9.65 -1.72
CA VAL A 185 2.52 10.66 -2.48
C VAL A 185 2.94 12.04 -1.99
N THR A 186 3.01 13.02 -2.89
CA THR A 186 3.23 14.42 -2.48
C THR A 186 2.01 14.97 -1.73
N PRO A 187 2.18 15.96 -0.82
CA PRO A 187 1.13 16.43 0.10
C PRO A 187 -0.18 16.95 -0.52
N ASN A 188 -0.22 17.15 -1.85
CA ASN A 188 -1.45 17.48 -2.59
C ASN A 188 -1.70 16.50 -3.74
N SER A 189 -1.13 15.31 -3.66
CA SER A 189 -1.25 14.28 -4.71
C SER A 189 -0.86 14.79 -6.11
N GLU A 190 0.17 15.63 -6.20
CA GLU A 190 0.70 16.06 -7.50
C GLU A 190 1.40 14.88 -8.20
N TYR A 191 2.14 14.10 -7.41
CA TYR A 191 2.91 12.95 -7.86
C TYR A 191 2.82 11.78 -6.88
N ALA A 192 2.82 10.57 -7.44
CA ALA A 192 3.26 9.36 -6.74
C ALA A 192 4.74 9.15 -7.06
N GLN A 193 5.59 9.14 -6.05
CA GLN A 193 7.04 8.91 -6.19
C GLN A 193 7.37 7.47 -5.82
N VAL A 194 8.26 6.85 -6.58
CA VAL A 194 8.75 5.49 -6.31
C VAL A 194 10.28 5.47 -6.41
N SER A 195 10.93 4.88 -5.41
CA SER A 195 12.39 4.69 -5.39
C SER A 195 12.80 3.35 -6.00
N ALA A 196 13.93 3.34 -6.72
CA ALA A 196 14.50 2.13 -7.30
C ALA A 196 15.37 1.40 -6.27
N LEU A 197 14.91 0.26 -5.78
CA LEU A 197 15.72 -0.59 -4.90
C LEU A 197 16.98 -1.08 -5.60
N THR A 198 16.83 -1.52 -6.85
CA THR A 198 17.93 -2.10 -7.62
C THR A 198 18.30 -1.22 -8.80
N PRO A 199 19.50 -0.62 -8.81
CA PRO A 199 20.01 0.10 -9.97
C PRO A 199 20.05 -0.76 -11.23
N ARG A 200 19.90 -0.15 -12.39
CA ARG A 200 19.91 -0.82 -13.69
C ARG A 200 21.01 -0.31 -14.62
N PRO A 201 21.52 -1.15 -15.53
CA PRO A 201 22.37 -0.70 -16.62
C PRO A 201 21.69 0.37 -17.47
N THR A 202 22.46 1.37 -17.88
CA THR A 202 21.99 2.45 -18.78
C THR A 202 22.19 2.14 -20.26
N THR A 203 22.75 0.97 -20.58
CA THR A 203 22.96 0.44 -21.94
C THR A 203 21.63 0.16 -22.64
N ALA A 204 21.62 0.26 -23.96
CA ALA A 204 20.39 0.10 -24.75
C ALA A 204 19.78 -1.32 -24.67
N ASP A 205 20.64 -2.33 -24.50
CA ASP A 205 20.26 -3.74 -24.34
C ASP A 205 19.97 -4.15 -22.89
N GLY A 206 20.14 -3.21 -21.94
CA GLY A 206 19.92 -3.48 -20.52
C GLY A 206 20.95 -4.39 -19.86
N TYR A 207 22.12 -4.63 -20.52
CA TYR A 207 23.20 -5.46 -19.98
C TYR A 207 24.47 -4.65 -19.74
N ALA A 208 25.08 -4.84 -18.57
CA ALA A 208 26.46 -4.44 -18.29
C ALA A 208 27.09 -5.40 -17.28
N PRO A 209 28.40 -5.73 -17.39
CA PRO A 209 29.08 -6.53 -16.40
C PRO A 209 29.18 -5.78 -15.06
N LEU A 210 29.19 -6.50 -13.95
CA LEU A 210 29.27 -5.89 -12.60
C LEU A 210 30.58 -5.14 -12.35
N ASP A 211 31.66 -5.48 -13.03
CA ASP A 211 32.92 -4.72 -12.98
C ASP A 211 32.75 -3.27 -13.44
N SER A 212 31.71 -3.00 -14.25
CA SER A 212 31.35 -1.67 -14.73
C SER A 212 30.19 -1.06 -13.94
N TYR A 213 29.85 -1.60 -12.76
CA TYR A 213 28.68 -1.19 -11.99
C TYR A 213 28.66 0.31 -11.71
N ALA A 214 29.76 0.84 -11.19
CA ALA A 214 29.86 2.24 -10.84
C ALA A 214 29.66 3.20 -12.04
N ASP A 215 30.04 2.77 -13.23
CA ASP A 215 30.02 3.61 -14.43
C ASP A 215 28.75 3.44 -15.27
N LEU A 216 28.23 2.21 -15.38
CA LEU A 216 27.13 1.88 -16.28
C LEU A 216 25.77 1.63 -15.59
N TYR A 217 25.71 1.53 -14.26
CA TYR A 217 24.44 1.39 -13.56
C TYR A 217 23.97 2.73 -13.00
N ARG A 218 22.67 2.92 -12.91
CA ARG A 218 22.04 4.10 -12.27
C ARG A 218 20.85 3.66 -11.44
N GLY A 219 20.69 4.36 -10.30
CA GLY A 219 19.44 4.41 -9.58
C GLY A 219 18.45 5.33 -10.29
N CYS A 220 17.21 5.31 -9.87
CA CYS A 220 16.15 6.09 -10.46
C CYS A 220 15.09 6.45 -9.43
N SER A 221 14.73 7.72 -9.35
CA SER A 221 13.54 8.18 -8.64
C SER A 221 12.46 8.51 -9.67
N SER A 222 11.33 7.83 -9.61
CA SER A 222 10.23 7.96 -10.57
C SER A 222 9.11 8.81 -9.99
N TRP A 223 8.66 9.82 -10.73
CA TRP A 223 7.65 10.80 -10.32
C TRP A 223 6.48 10.72 -11.29
N TYR A 224 5.43 10.00 -10.90
CA TYR A 224 4.23 9.80 -11.69
C TYR A 224 3.20 10.87 -11.38
N HIS A 225 2.91 11.72 -12.38
CA HIS A 225 1.88 12.75 -12.24
C HIS A 225 0.51 12.11 -12.03
N ILE A 226 -0.20 12.56 -11.01
CA ILE A 226 -1.55 12.13 -10.67
C ILE A 226 -2.55 13.08 -11.32
N ASP A 227 -3.47 12.57 -12.12
CA ASP A 227 -4.59 13.35 -12.62
C ASP A 227 -5.54 13.71 -11.46
N PRO A 228 -5.75 15.01 -11.18
CA PRO A 228 -6.49 15.44 -9.98
C PRO A 228 -7.99 15.10 -10.00
N LYS A 229 -8.53 14.68 -11.16
CA LYS A 229 -9.95 14.33 -11.31
C LYS A 229 -10.18 12.81 -11.18
N THR A 230 -9.27 12.02 -11.70
CA THR A 230 -9.45 10.58 -11.83
C THR A 230 -8.51 9.76 -10.94
N GLY A 231 -7.49 10.38 -10.36
CA GLY A 231 -6.43 9.69 -9.63
C GLY A 231 -5.48 8.87 -10.48
N ARG A 232 -5.71 8.79 -11.80
CA ARG A 232 -4.87 8.00 -12.68
C ARG A 232 -3.48 8.60 -12.82
N LEU A 233 -2.51 7.73 -12.91
CA LEU A 233 -1.13 8.08 -13.21
C LEU A 233 -1.02 8.40 -14.70
N VAL A 234 -0.37 9.52 -15.04
CA VAL A 234 -0.25 10.04 -16.41
C VAL A 234 1.21 9.99 -16.86
N PRO A 235 1.68 8.91 -17.51
CA PRO A 235 3.08 8.74 -17.90
C PRO A 235 3.62 9.90 -18.74
N GLU A 236 2.80 10.47 -19.62
CA GLU A 236 3.19 11.57 -20.52
C GLU A 236 3.47 12.88 -19.76
N LYS A 237 2.97 13.01 -18.53
CA LYS A 237 3.24 14.14 -17.63
C LYS A 237 4.27 13.81 -16.55
N SER A 238 4.68 12.56 -16.49
CA SER A 238 5.61 12.02 -15.49
C SER A 238 7.06 12.18 -15.91
N PHE A 239 7.98 12.06 -14.97
CA PHE A 239 9.41 12.10 -15.23
C PHE A 239 10.17 11.22 -14.24
N GLN A 240 11.42 10.94 -14.58
CA GLN A 240 12.37 10.26 -13.71
C GLN A 240 13.60 11.11 -13.50
N ILE A 241 14.25 10.95 -12.37
CA ILE A 241 15.53 11.57 -12.04
C ILE A 241 16.55 10.43 -11.86
N GLU A 242 17.62 10.44 -12.66
CA GLU A 242 18.73 9.52 -12.40
C GLU A 242 19.41 9.84 -11.07
N LEU A 243 19.70 8.78 -10.34
CA LEU A 243 20.44 8.80 -9.09
C LEU A 243 21.74 8.01 -9.23
N PRO A 244 22.73 8.21 -8.37
CA PRO A 244 23.89 7.31 -8.29
C PRO A 244 23.44 5.86 -8.19
N PRO A 245 24.27 4.89 -8.58
CA PRO A 245 23.92 3.47 -8.49
C PRO A 245 24.02 2.94 -7.06
N TYR A 246 23.47 3.70 -6.10
CA TYR A 246 23.22 3.24 -4.75
C TYR A 246 21.83 2.59 -4.72
N SER A 247 21.64 1.53 -3.96
CA SER A 247 20.31 0.98 -3.73
C SER A 247 19.49 2.00 -2.94
N GLN A 248 18.30 2.36 -3.43
CA GLN A 248 17.39 3.25 -2.70
C GLN A 248 16.47 2.45 -1.80
N ASP A 249 16.25 2.95 -0.60
CA ASP A 249 15.35 2.34 0.38
C ASP A 249 14.06 3.15 0.53
N LEU A 250 13.70 3.59 1.73
CA LEU A 250 12.50 4.40 1.94
C LEU A 250 12.61 5.80 1.34
N ALA A 251 11.46 6.36 1.09
CA ALA A 251 11.29 7.76 0.69
C ALA A 251 10.20 8.40 1.55
N ASP A 252 10.34 9.72 1.81
CA ASP A 252 9.24 10.56 2.29
C ASP A 252 9.25 11.91 1.59
N MET A 253 8.07 12.54 1.53
CA MET A 253 7.89 13.85 0.92
C MET A 253 7.87 14.95 1.94
N GLY A 254 8.54 16.03 1.58
CA GLY A 254 8.48 17.26 2.35
C GLY A 254 7.07 17.81 2.40
N LYS A 255 6.63 18.19 3.60
CA LYS A 255 5.32 18.78 3.90
C LYS A 255 5.52 20.11 4.64
N LEU A 256 4.58 21.03 4.55
CA LEU A 256 4.66 22.35 5.19
C LEU A 256 6.03 23.04 4.97
N ALA A 257 6.88 23.12 6.02
CA ALA A 257 8.18 23.80 5.96
C ALA A 257 9.14 23.19 4.93
N SER A 258 9.00 21.91 4.60
CA SER A 258 9.83 21.17 3.65
C SER A 258 9.15 20.93 2.30
N TYR A 259 7.95 21.46 2.05
CA TYR A 259 7.23 21.27 0.79
C TYR A 259 8.11 21.62 -0.43
N GLY A 260 8.07 20.77 -1.43
CA GLY A 260 8.89 20.89 -2.64
C GLY A 260 10.13 20.00 -2.64
N PHE A 261 10.47 19.42 -1.49
CA PHE A 261 11.56 18.45 -1.38
C PHE A 261 11.02 17.03 -1.24
N GLY A 262 11.80 16.07 -1.76
CA GLY A 262 11.66 14.64 -1.48
C GLY A 262 12.98 14.12 -0.90
N PHE A 263 12.89 13.11 -0.05
CA PHE A 263 14.02 12.53 0.66
C PHE A 263 14.02 11.02 0.44
N ILE A 264 15.19 10.45 0.10
CA ILE A 264 15.35 9.02 -0.16
C ILE A 264 16.63 8.54 0.48
N ASN A 265 16.55 7.53 1.32
CA ASN A 265 17.73 6.84 1.85
C ASN A 265 18.39 5.97 0.79
N SER A 266 19.69 5.75 0.95
CA SER A 266 20.42 4.76 0.16
C SER A 266 21.17 3.77 1.03
N PHE A 267 21.53 2.64 0.45
CA PHE A 267 22.38 1.62 1.07
C PHE A 267 23.21 0.90 0.01
N ASN A 268 24.13 0.03 0.42
CA ASN A 268 25.08 -0.66 -0.49
C ASN A 268 25.84 0.30 -1.41
N SER A 269 26.18 1.50 -0.91
CA SER A 269 26.94 2.49 -1.69
C SER A 269 28.35 1.98 -2.04
N GLU A 270 28.91 1.02 -1.31
CA GLU A 270 30.20 0.41 -1.56
C GLU A 270 30.35 -0.28 -2.91
N LEU A 271 29.26 -0.73 -3.52
CA LEU A 271 29.28 -1.29 -4.88
C LEU A 271 29.74 -0.25 -5.91
N ALA A 272 29.48 1.03 -5.65
CA ALA A 272 29.81 2.13 -6.54
C ALA A 272 31.04 2.92 -6.10
N VAL A 273 31.24 3.11 -4.79
CA VAL A 273 32.32 3.98 -4.26
C VAL A 273 33.50 3.20 -3.68
N GLY A 274 33.37 1.88 -3.63
CA GLY A 274 34.37 1.00 -3.04
C GLY A 274 34.12 0.74 -1.55
N GLY A 275 34.82 -0.23 -1.01
CA GLY A 275 34.73 -0.74 0.35
C GLY A 275 35.31 -2.14 0.40
N ASP A 276 35.27 -2.81 1.54
CA ASP A 276 35.78 -4.18 1.67
C ASP A 276 34.76 -5.21 1.16
N LEU A 277 34.59 -5.29 -0.15
CA LEU A 277 33.66 -6.21 -0.81
C LEU A 277 34.01 -7.69 -0.62
N GLN A 278 35.24 -7.99 -0.19
CA GLN A 278 35.72 -9.35 0.04
C GLN A 278 35.37 -9.87 1.44
N LYS A 279 35.02 -8.97 2.35
CA LYS A 279 34.70 -9.32 3.73
C LYS A 279 33.39 -10.09 3.79
N LYS A 280 33.45 -11.30 4.35
CA LYS A 280 32.24 -12.09 4.63
C LYS A 280 31.72 -11.68 6.01
N PRO A 281 30.45 -11.26 6.13
CA PRO A 281 29.89 -10.90 7.42
C PRO A 281 29.68 -12.14 8.29
N ALA A 282 30.07 -12.06 9.54
CA ALA A 282 29.72 -13.07 10.55
C ALA A 282 28.35 -12.77 11.19
N THR A 283 27.93 -11.51 11.14
CA THR A 283 26.67 -11.02 11.70
C THR A 283 26.09 -9.95 10.78
N GLU A 284 24.84 -9.53 10.98
CA GLU A 284 24.21 -8.43 10.24
C GLU A 284 25.03 -7.15 10.31
N VAL A 285 25.55 -6.81 11.48
CA VAL A 285 26.41 -5.62 11.68
C VAL A 285 27.66 -5.63 10.80
N GLY A 286 28.16 -6.83 10.46
CA GLY A 286 29.31 -6.98 9.56
C GLY A 286 28.93 -6.99 8.07
N ALA A 287 27.65 -6.92 7.71
CA ALA A 287 27.21 -6.98 6.32
C ALA A 287 27.55 -5.72 5.52
N THR A 288 27.44 -4.55 6.15
CA THR A 288 27.82 -3.29 5.51
C THR A 288 29.34 -3.11 5.47
N LYS A 289 29.83 -2.54 4.37
CA LYS A 289 31.27 -2.30 4.12
C LYS A 289 31.69 -0.86 4.35
N ASN A 290 30.73 0.06 4.34
CA ASN A 290 30.95 1.48 4.56
C ASN A 290 30.47 1.89 5.97
N ASN A 291 31.02 2.98 6.49
CA ASN A 291 30.59 3.53 7.77
C ASN A 291 29.37 4.45 7.65
N PHE A 292 29.04 4.87 6.45
CA PHE A 292 27.90 5.72 6.13
C PHE A 292 27.37 5.39 4.74
N ASP A 293 26.13 5.76 4.51
CA ASP A 293 25.47 5.83 3.22
C ASP A 293 24.99 7.28 2.98
N TYR A 294 24.03 7.51 2.07
CA TYR A 294 23.64 8.86 1.71
C TYR A 294 22.13 9.05 1.71
N LEU A 295 21.68 10.10 2.37
CA LEU A 295 20.38 10.70 2.14
C LEU A 295 20.43 11.51 0.85
N HIS A 296 19.54 11.20 -0.09
CA HIS A 296 19.28 12.00 -1.28
C HIS A 296 18.26 13.07 -0.95
N VAL A 297 18.63 14.32 -1.10
CA VAL A 297 17.75 15.49 -0.97
C VAL A 297 17.40 15.94 -2.39
N ILE A 298 16.15 15.83 -2.77
CA ILE A 298 15.65 16.09 -4.12
C ILE A 298 14.71 17.29 -4.09
N ASP A 299 15.06 18.38 -4.77
CA ASP A 299 14.15 19.49 -5.08
C ASP A 299 13.33 19.11 -6.31
N TRP A 300 12.14 18.53 -6.09
CA TRP A 300 11.27 18.11 -7.17
C TRP A 300 10.57 19.28 -7.86
N LYS A 301 10.40 20.42 -7.19
CA LYS A 301 9.93 21.65 -7.83
C LYS A 301 10.95 22.22 -8.81
N GLN A 302 12.24 22.10 -8.52
CA GLN A 302 13.29 22.42 -9.47
C GLN A 302 13.33 21.41 -10.62
N ALA A 303 13.10 20.13 -10.34
CA ALA A 303 13.01 19.09 -11.38
C ALA A 303 11.86 19.38 -12.37
N GLU A 304 10.68 19.81 -11.90
CA GLU A 304 9.58 20.26 -12.78
C GLU A 304 10.02 21.36 -13.76
N LYS A 305 10.74 22.38 -13.28
CA LYS A 305 11.25 23.47 -14.12
C LYS A 305 12.26 22.98 -15.16
N VAL A 306 13.15 22.09 -14.75
CA VAL A 306 14.17 21.51 -15.63
C VAL A 306 13.54 20.65 -16.72
N VAL A 307 12.54 19.85 -16.37
CA VAL A 307 11.75 19.04 -17.32
C VAL A 307 10.97 19.96 -18.27
N ALA A 308 10.32 21.01 -17.76
CA ALA A 308 9.61 21.97 -18.58
C ALA A 308 10.53 22.73 -19.54
N ALA A 309 11.79 22.96 -19.17
CA ALA A 309 12.84 23.54 -20.02
C ALA A 309 13.42 22.54 -21.06
N GLY A 310 12.92 21.30 -21.11
CA GLY A 310 13.38 20.29 -22.07
C GLY A 310 14.73 19.64 -21.73
N LYS A 311 15.27 19.84 -20.52
CA LYS A 311 16.58 19.30 -20.09
C LYS A 311 16.44 17.85 -19.60
N TYR A 312 15.96 16.96 -20.45
CA TYR A 312 15.81 15.54 -20.20
C TYR A 312 16.13 14.73 -21.45
N MET A 313 16.32 13.45 -21.30
CA MET A 313 16.37 12.49 -22.41
C MET A 313 15.14 11.57 -22.36
N MET A 314 14.74 11.02 -23.50
CA MET A 314 13.78 9.93 -23.55
C MET A 314 14.50 8.59 -23.37
N ARG A 315 14.08 7.78 -22.40
CA ARG A 315 14.59 6.42 -22.23
C ARG A 315 13.44 5.50 -21.81
N ASN A 316 13.23 4.44 -22.59
CA ASN A 316 12.15 3.47 -22.38
C ASN A 316 10.77 4.14 -22.17
N GLY A 317 10.47 5.15 -22.99
CA GLY A 317 9.18 5.85 -22.97
C GLY A 317 9.02 6.92 -21.89
N MET A 318 10.02 7.12 -21.01
CA MET A 318 9.98 8.12 -19.94
C MET A 318 10.94 9.28 -20.20
N ARG A 319 10.54 10.46 -19.74
CA ARG A 319 11.42 11.64 -19.63
C ARG A 319 12.34 11.45 -18.43
N VAL A 320 13.62 11.29 -18.69
CA VAL A 320 14.65 11.05 -17.67
C VAL A 320 15.56 12.25 -17.56
N VAL A 321 15.64 12.89 -16.40
CA VAL A 321 16.63 13.91 -16.10
C VAL A 321 17.96 13.21 -15.82
N PRO A 322 18.99 13.39 -16.67
CA PRO A 322 20.28 12.75 -16.46
C PRO A 322 20.94 13.16 -15.14
N LEU A 323 21.71 12.28 -14.54
CA LEU A 323 22.39 12.52 -13.25
C LEU A 323 23.24 13.79 -13.28
N SER A 324 23.95 14.03 -14.38
CA SER A 324 24.75 15.25 -14.56
C SER A 324 23.90 16.53 -14.58
N VAL A 325 22.71 16.46 -15.15
CA VAL A 325 21.74 17.57 -15.15
C VAL A 325 21.17 17.76 -13.75
N ALA A 326 20.77 16.67 -13.07
CA ALA A 326 20.26 16.73 -11.70
C ALA A 326 21.27 17.40 -10.75
N ALA A 327 22.56 17.09 -10.88
CA ALA A 327 23.62 17.68 -10.11
C ALA A 327 23.87 19.17 -10.48
N SER A 328 23.92 19.50 -11.79
CA SER A 328 24.25 20.87 -12.23
C SER A 328 23.13 21.88 -12.05
N GLU A 329 21.86 21.41 -12.12
CA GLU A 329 20.66 22.25 -11.97
C GLU A 329 20.18 22.37 -10.52
N GLY A 330 20.93 21.78 -9.54
CA GLY A 330 20.61 21.86 -8.12
C GLY A 330 19.38 21.04 -7.71
N ILE A 331 19.02 20.02 -8.49
CA ILE A 331 17.92 19.13 -8.15
C ILE A 331 18.30 18.17 -7.02
N LEU A 332 19.55 17.68 -7.02
CA LEU A 332 20.01 16.60 -6.16
C LEU A 332 21.19 17.03 -5.30
N HIS A 333 21.08 16.77 -4.01
CA HIS A 333 22.16 16.90 -3.02
C HIS A 333 22.25 15.63 -2.20
N LEU A 334 23.43 15.35 -1.65
CA LEU A 334 23.69 14.23 -0.75
C LEU A 334 24.02 14.72 0.65
N ILE A 335 23.57 13.99 1.67
CA ILE A 335 24.01 14.15 3.05
C ILE A 335 24.50 12.79 3.53
N PRO A 336 25.72 12.66 4.08
CA PRO A 336 26.13 11.41 4.73
C PRO A 336 25.19 11.09 5.89
N GLU A 337 24.78 9.85 6.00
CA GLU A 337 23.93 9.33 7.07
C GLU A 337 24.52 8.03 7.63
N PRO A 338 24.11 7.60 8.84
CA PRO A 338 24.61 6.35 9.41
C PRO A 338 24.37 5.17 8.48
N ARG A 339 25.31 4.23 8.52
CA ARG A 339 25.33 3.09 7.60
C ARG A 339 24.04 2.27 7.55
N ASN A 340 23.72 1.83 6.34
CA ASN A 340 22.60 0.96 6.04
C ASN A 340 21.26 1.48 6.60
N PRO A 341 20.89 2.75 6.31
CA PRO A 341 19.66 3.34 6.80
C PRO A 341 18.46 2.66 6.15
N HIS A 342 17.28 2.80 6.79
CA HIS A 342 16.01 2.38 6.25
C HIS A 342 14.95 3.48 6.33
N GLY A 343 14.60 3.94 7.53
CA GLY A 343 13.61 5.00 7.73
C GLY A 343 14.10 6.37 7.28
N VAL A 344 13.23 7.09 6.61
CA VAL A 344 13.35 8.52 6.32
C VAL A 344 11.99 9.15 6.51
N ASP A 345 11.77 9.77 7.67
CA ASP A 345 10.44 10.16 8.12
C ASP A 345 10.42 11.67 8.41
N VAL A 346 9.64 12.43 7.63
CA VAL A 346 9.51 13.88 7.79
C VAL A 346 8.48 14.18 8.89
N THR A 347 8.85 14.99 9.87
CA THR A 347 7.94 15.37 10.96
C THR A 347 6.67 16.06 10.43
N PRO A 348 5.54 15.97 11.15
CA PRO A 348 4.25 16.53 10.71
C PRO A 348 4.28 18.02 10.36
N ASP A 349 5.15 18.79 11.01
CA ASP A 349 5.39 20.21 10.75
C ASP A 349 6.36 20.49 9.60
N GLY A 350 7.03 19.44 9.10
CA GLY A 350 8.03 19.52 8.03
C GLY A 350 9.36 20.15 8.42
N HIS A 351 9.65 20.32 9.72
CA HIS A 351 10.90 20.97 10.17
C HIS A 351 12.06 20.02 10.31
N TYR A 352 11.81 18.74 10.55
CA TYR A 352 12.86 17.75 10.75
C TYR A 352 12.67 16.53 9.85
N ILE A 353 13.78 15.85 9.61
CA ILE A 353 13.84 14.53 9.00
C ILE A 353 14.47 13.58 10.01
N VAL A 354 13.83 12.46 10.26
CA VAL A 354 14.30 11.39 11.14
C VAL A 354 14.83 10.26 10.29
N ILE A 355 16.11 9.95 10.43
CA ILE A 355 16.77 8.85 9.73
C ILE A 355 16.98 7.70 10.72
N ALA A 356 16.52 6.52 10.33
CA ALA A 356 16.69 5.28 11.11
C ALA A 356 17.73 4.37 10.44
N GLY A 357 18.89 4.24 11.05
CA GLY A 357 19.98 3.39 10.55
C GLY A 357 19.92 1.99 11.13
N LYS A 358 19.59 0.97 10.31
CA LYS A 358 19.44 -0.43 10.78
C LYS A 358 20.58 -0.94 11.65
N LEU A 359 21.79 -0.48 11.42
CA LEU A 359 23.00 -0.93 12.09
C LEU A 359 23.62 0.12 13.02
N ASP A 360 22.87 1.21 13.26
CA ASP A 360 23.21 2.25 14.24
C ASP A 360 22.09 2.31 15.28
N PRO A 361 22.38 2.30 16.59
CA PRO A 361 21.34 2.28 17.62
C PRO A 361 20.61 3.63 17.80
N HIS A 362 20.93 4.61 17.00
CA HIS A 362 20.35 5.95 17.08
C HIS A 362 19.41 6.22 15.89
N VAL A 363 18.42 7.07 16.12
CA VAL A 363 17.83 7.86 15.06
C VAL A 363 18.60 9.17 14.93
N THR A 364 18.88 9.57 13.68
CA THR A 364 19.59 10.81 13.35
C THR A 364 18.58 11.85 12.89
N ILE A 365 18.56 13.02 13.50
CA ILE A 365 17.63 14.09 13.20
C ILE A 365 18.33 15.20 12.43
N PHE A 366 17.90 15.45 11.20
CA PHE A 366 18.33 16.58 10.37
C PHE A 366 17.30 17.71 10.40
N SER A 367 17.80 18.96 10.32
CA SER A 367 16.95 20.16 10.19
C SER A 367 16.77 20.53 8.73
N ILE A 368 15.51 20.69 8.31
CA ILE A 368 15.16 21.19 6.98
C ILE A 368 15.68 22.62 6.75
N GLU A 369 15.64 23.47 7.76
CA GLU A 369 16.15 24.84 7.70
C GLU A 369 17.67 24.82 7.41
N LYS A 370 18.43 24.06 8.19
CA LYS A 370 19.88 23.91 7.98
C LYS A 370 20.23 23.34 6.61
N ILE A 371 19.44 22.37 6.12
CA ILE A 371 19.63 21.81 4.76
C ILE A 371 19.42 22.90 3.70
N LYS A 372 18.35 23.69 3.82
CA LYS A 372 18.07 24.79 2.89
C LYS A 372 19.16 25.86 2.93
N ASP A 373 19.62 26.22 4.10
CA ASP A 373 20.70 27.19 4.27
C ASP A 373 22.00 26.67 3.63
N ALA A 374 22.38 25.42 3.88
CA ALA A 374 23.55 24.80 3.27
C ALA A 374 23.48 24.77 1.73
N ILE A 375 22.29 24.53 1.16
CA ILE A 375 22.08 24.58 -0.29
C ILE A 375 22.21 26.02 -0.81
N ALA A 376 21.58 26.99 -0.15
CA ALA A 376 21.59 28.39 -0.55
C ALA A 376 22.99 29.02 -0.48
N GLU A 377 23.75 28.70 0.57
CA GLU A 377 25.11 29.16 0.81
C GLU A 377 26.17 28.32 0.08
N LYS A 378 25.74 27.22 -0.57
CA LYS A 378 26.65 26.23 -1.21
C LYS A 378 27.69 25.68 -0.23
N HIS A 379 27.26 25.44 1.00
CA HIS A 379 28.08 24.84 2.04
C HIS A 379 28.24 23.35 1.80
N TYR A 380 29.24 22.97 1.00
CA TYR A 380 29.51 21.59 0.60
C TYR A 380 30.90 21.15 1.03
N GLN A 381 31.02 19.93 1.51
CA GLN A 381 32.34 19.33 1.81
C GLN A 381 33.06 18.78 0.57
N GLY A 382 32.40 18.85 -0.60
CA GLY A 382 32.89 18.36 -1.87
C GLY A 382 31.76 17.83 -2.76
N LYS A 383 32.12 16.95 -3.68
CA LYS A 383 31.19 16.25 -4.56
C LYS A 383 31.51 14.77 -4.53
N ASP A 384 30.49 13.93 -4.76
CA ASP A 384 30.71 12.51 -4.99
C ASP A 384 31.36 12.26 -6.36
N ARG A 385 31.65 10.97 -6.67
CA ARG A 385 32.25 10.62 -7.96
C ARG A 385 31.39 10.96 -9.19
N TYR A 386 30.09 11.22 -8.99
CA TYR A 386 29.12 11.58 -10.03
C TYR A 386 28.90 13.09 -10.14
N GLY A 387 29.61 13.88 -9.35
CA GLY A 387 29.55 15.34 -9.38
C GLY A 387 28.45 15.94 -8.53
N ILE A 388 27.79 15.17 -7.69
CA ILE A 388 26.69 15.63 -6.83
C ILE A 388 27.27 16.32 -5.59
N PRO A 389 26.82 17.54 -5.24
CA PRO A 389 27.26 18.23 -4.04
C PRO A 389 26.91 17.45 -2.77
N ILE A 390 27.86 17.37 -1.84
CA ILE A 390 27.69 16.71 -0.54
C ILE A 390 27.62 17.78 0.53
N ILE A 391 26.48 17.91 1.18
CA ILE A 391 26.29 18.73 2.39
C ILE A 391 26.95 17.99 3.56
N PRO A 392 27.82 18.61 4.34
CA PRO A 392 28.41 17.97 5.52
C PRO A 392 27.31 17.50 6.49
N MET A 393 27.47 16.33 7.08
CA MET A 393 26.47 15.80 8.02
C MET A 393 26.20 16.77 9.18
N ASP A 394 27.24 17.35 9.76
CA ASP A 394 27.17 18.30 10.87
C ASP A 394 26.47 19.62 10.49
N ALA A 395 26.55 20.02 9.22
CA ALA A 395 25.83 21.20 8.72
C ALA A 395 24.29 21.00 8.70
N ALA A 396 23.81 19.78 8.61
CA ALA A 396 22.37 19.45 8.62
C ALA A 396 21.90 18.91 9.98
N LEU A 397 22.81 18.32 10.77
CA LEU A 397 22.51 17.61 12.01
C LEU A 397 21.93 18.53 13.09
N VAL A 398 20.88 18.04 13.74
CA VAL A 398 20.36 18.60 15.00
C VAL A 398 20.92 17.80 16.17
N THR A 399 20.65 16.51 16.19
CA THR A 399 21.08 15.58 17.24
C THR A 399 20.87 14.13 16.79
N GLN A 400 21.32 13.21 17.63
CA GLN A 400 21.00 11.79 17.55
C GLN A 400 20.35 11.36 18.86
N VAL A 401 19.35 10.47 18.77
CA VAL A 401 18.65 9.90 19.93
C VAL A 401 18.92 8.40 19.94
N GLU A 402 19.49 7.88 21.02
CA GLU A 402 19.67 6.45 21.20
C GLU A 402 18.30 5.80 21.46
N VAL A 403 17.88 4.93 20.57
CA VAL A 403 16.57 4.26 20.64
C VAL A 403 16.68 2.75 20.86
N GLY A 404 17.80 2.13 20.49
CA GLY A 404 18.04 0.69 20.59
C GLY A 404 18.45 0.07 19.26
N ALA A 405 18.60 -1.25 19.22
CA ALA A 405 19.17 -1.95 18.08
C ALA A 405 18.17 -2.17 16.94
N GLY A 406 18.58 -1.84 15.73
CA GLY A 406 17.81 -2.08 14.50
C GLY A 406 16.68 -1.10 14.25
N PRO A 407 16.87 0.24 14.41
CA PRO A 407 15.81 1.20 14.09
C PRO A 407 15.50 1.16 12.59
N LEU A 408 14.20 1.08 12.24
CA LEU A 408 13.77 0.99 10.85
C LEU A 408 12.86 2.15 10.40
N HIS A 409 11.79 2.43 11.11
CA HIS A 409 10.74 3.35 10.67
C HIS A 409 10.19 4.14 11.86
N THR A 410 9.88 5.41 11.65
CA THR A 410 9.37 6.31 12.69
C THR A 410 8.00 6.86 12.30
N GLN A 411 7.06 6.87 13.25
CA GLN A 411 5.75 7.50 13.12
C GLN A 411 5.50 8.49 14.24
N PHE A 412 4.53 9.39 14.06
CA PHE A 412 4.28 10.51 14.95
C PHE A 412 2.85 10.49 15.50
N ASP A 413 2.64 10.94 16.74
CA ASP A 413 1.34 10.92 17.39
C ASP A 413 0.59 12.28 17.36
N GLY A 414 1.19 13.31 16.80
CA GLY A 414 0.64 14.66 16.81
C GLY A 414 0.64 15.35 18.18
N LYS A 415 1.22 14.72 19.22
CA LYS A 415 1.33 15.23 20.60
C LYS A 415 2.77 15.55 20.99
N GLY A 416 3.68 15.55 20.02
CA GLY A 416 5.10 15.81 20.23
C GLY A 416 5.93 14.57 20.50
N ASN A 417 5.39 13.35 20.33
CA ASN A 417 6.16 12.13 20.43
C ASN A 417 6.34 11.48 19.06
N ALA A 418 7.45 10.76 18.96
CA ALA A 418 7.79 9.89 17.87
C ALA A 418 7.94 8.44 18.39
N TYR A 419 7.64 7.49 17.52
CA TYR A 419 7.73 6.05 17.81
C TYR A 419 8.55 5.40 16.72
N THR A 420 9.65 4.76 17.10
CA THR A 420 10.57 4.09 16.16
C THR A 420 10.55 2.59 16.38
N SER A 421 10.33 1.84 15.30
CA SER A 421 10.41 0.38 15.30
C SER A 421 11.87 -0.09 15.37
N LEU A 422 12.12 -1.13 16.17
CA LEU A 422 13.43 -1.72 16.39
C LEU A 422 13.43 -3.19 15.96
N PHE A 423 13.91 -3.46 14.76
CA PHE A 423 13.87 -4.79 14.16
C PHE A 423 14.67 -5.82 14.99
N ILE A 424 15.87 -5.47 15.42
CA ILE A 424 16.75 -6.40 16.17
C ILE A 424 16.24 -6.57 17.61
N ASP A 425 15.86 -5.48 18.26
CA ASP A 425 15.34 -5.52 19.65
C ASP A 425 13.93 -6.09 19.75
N SER A 426 13.21 -6.24 18.62
CA SER A 426 11.78 -6.61 18.62
C SER A 426 10.97 -5.72 19.57
N ALA A 427 11.09 -4.42 19.38
CA ALA A 427 10.51 -3.40 20.27
C ALA A 427 10.14 -2.13 19.52
N ILE A 428 9.43 -1.23 20.17
CA ILE A 428 9.17 0.13 19.73
C ILE A 428 9.69 1.08 20.79
N THR A 429 10.47 2.08 20.39
CA THR A 429 10.91 3.15 21.30
C THR A 429 10.07 4.41 21.06
N LYS A 430 9.49 4.92 22.15
CA LYS A 430 8.88 6.24 22.24
C LYS A 430 9.93 7.27 22.65
N TRP A 431 9.99 8.38 21.95
CA TRP A 431 10.88 9.49 22.24
C TRP A 431 10.23 10.83 21.85
N THR A 432 10.74 11.96 22.36
CA THR A 432 10.13 13.28 22.15
C THR A 432 10.73 13.99 20.95
N LEU A 433 9.91 14.72 20.20
CA LEU A 433 10.33 15.62 19.13
C LEU A 433 11.04 16.88 19.67
N GLY A 434 11.39 17.78 18.77
CA GLY A 434 12.14 18.99 19.07
C GLY A 434 11.30 20.26 19.24
N PRO A 435 11.99 21.39 19.51
CA PRO A 435 11.33 22.68 19.77
C PRO A 435 10.48 23.20 18.61
N LYS A 436 10.88 22.96 17.35
CA LYS A 436 10.08 23.36 16.18
C LYS A 436 8.77 22.58 16.07
N SER A 437 8.74 21.37 16.65
CA SER A 437 7.51 20.55 16.81
C SER A 437 6.78 20.83 18.13
N GLY A 438 7.08 21.93 18.80
CA GLY A 438 6.41 22.37 20.00
C GLY A 438 6.89 21.73 21.31
N VAL A 439 7.93 20.89 21.29
CA VAL A 439 8.46 20.22 22.48
C VAL A 439 9.69 20.97 22.99
N THR A 440 9.52 21.72 24.06
CA THR A 440 10.59 22.52 24.70
C THR A 440 11.10 21.91 25.99
N ASP A 441 10.31 21.09 26.67
CA ASP A 441 10.75 20.32 27.82
C ASP A 441 11.28 18.96 27.36
N LYS A 442 12.55 18.68 27.69
CA LYS A 442 13.26 17.46 27.28
C LYS A 442 13.09 17.12 25.78
N PRO A 443 13.46 18.03 24.87
CA PRO A 443 13.40 17.75 23.44
C PRO A 443 14.38 16.62 23.06
N PHE A 444 14.02 15.85 22.04
CA PHE A 444 14.82 14.76 21.49
C PHE A 444 15.31 13.77 22.56
N SER A 445 14.42 13.35 23.42
CA SER A 445 14.75 12.51 24.57
C SER A 445 14.04 11.17 24.51
N PHE A 446 14.75 10.10 24.81
CA PHE A 446 14.17 8.78 25.05
C PHE A 446 13.12 8.87 26.17
N VAL A 447 11.98 8.21 25.96
CA VAL A 447 10.90 8.11 26.96
C VAL A 447 10.80 6.69 27.49
N GLU A 448 10.55 5.73 26.63
CA GLU A 448 10.39 4.32 26.99
C GLU A 448 10.52 3.40 25.79
N LYS A 449 10.75 2.11 26.05
CA LYS A 449 10.80 1.06 25.05
C LYS A 449 9.80 -0.04 25.40
N VAL A 450 8.97 -0.44 24.43
CA VAL A 450 7.90 -1.42 24.60
C VAL A 450 8.19 -2.62 23.71
N PRO A 451 8.22 -3.85 24.25
CA PRO A 451 8.44 -5.05 23.46
C PRO A 451 7.24 -5.35 22.56
N VAL A 452 7.51 -5.88 21.38
CA VAL A 452 6.54 -6.43 20.43
C VAL A 452 7.06 -7.75 19.86
N HIS A 453 6.24 -8.55 19.22
CA HIS A 453 6.66 -9.78 18.54
C HIS A 453 6.99 -9.50 17.08
N TYR A 454 7.78 -10.42 16.56
CA TYR A 454 9.26 -10.42 16.58
C TYR A 454 9.70 -9.75 15.32
N ASN A 455 10.86 -9.11 15.32
CA ASN A 455 11.43 -8.44 14.16
C ASN A 455 10.41 -7.51 13.49
N ILE A 456 9.93 -6.55 14.25
CA ILE A 456 9.04 -5.51 13.73
C ILE A 456 9.71 -4.79 12.55
N GLY A 457 9.04 -4.77 11.40
CA GLY A 457 9.47 -3.96 10.26
C GLY A 457 9.00 -2.51 10.43
N HIS A 458 7.77 -2.27 10.04
CA HIS A 458 7.16 -0.96 10.13
C HIS A 458 6.12 -0.88 11.25
N LEU A 459 5.68 0.33 11.53
CA LEU A 459 4.55 0.62 12.41
C LEU A 459 3.66 1.65 11.74
N ALA A 460 2.39 1.69 12.11
CA ALA A 460 1.42 2.63 11.55
C ALA A 460 0.59 3.28 12.65
N ILE A 461 0.46 4.60 12.59
CA ILE A 461 -0.40 5.42 13.45
C ILE A 461 -1.46 6.08 12.56
N PRO A 462 -2.73 6.25 12.99
CA PRO A 462 -3.71 6.98 12.20
C PRO A 462 -3.21 8.35 11.75
N GLY A 463 -3.08 8.56 10.44
CA GLY A 463 -2.51 9.77 9.86
C GLY A 463 -1.04 10.03 10.20
N GLY A 464 -0.28 9.01 10.63
CA GLY A 464 1.08 9.16 11.17
C GLY A 464 2.09 9.79 10.22
N ASP A 465 1.91 9.63 8.90
CA ASP A 465 2.75 10.23 7.87
C ASP A 465 2.27 11.64 7.45
N THR A 466 1.15 12.13 8.02
CA THR A 466 0.51 13.38 7.59
C THR A 466 0.90 14.56 8.47
N VAL A 467 0.45 15.75 8.07
CA VAL A 467 0.60 16.98 8.88
C VAL A 467 -0.27 16.99 10.14
N LYS A 468 -1.18 16.00 10.29
CA LYS A 468 -2.11 15.93 11.41
C LYS A 468 -2.35 14.48 11.87
N PRO A 469 -1.36 13.86 12.52
CA PRO A 469 -1.53 12.53 13.12
C PRO A 469 -2.62 12.50 14.20
N ASP A 470 -3.29 11.34 14.33
CA ASP A 470 -4.23 11.05 15.42
C ASP A 470 -3.67 9.90 16.30
N GLY A 471 -2.84 10.26 17.26
CA GLY A 471 -2.13 9.35 18.14
C GLY A 471 -3.00 8.69 19.21
N LYS A 472 -4.00 7.90 18.81
CA LYS A 472 -4.79 7.06 19.71
C LYS A 472 -4.29 5.62 19.70
N PHE A 473 -4.03 5.11 18.52
CA PHE A 473 -3.61 3.73 18.30
C PHE A 473 -2.33 3.68 17.47
N MET A 474 -1.61 2.61 17.63
CA MET A 474 -0.47 2.25 16.81
C MET A 474 -0.52 0.76 16.48
N VAL A 475 -0.22 0.39 15.26
CA VAL A 475 -0.14 -1.02 14.82
C VAL A 475 1.31 -1.34 14.50
N ALA A 476 1.85 -2.34 15.18
CA ALA A 476 3.15 -2.94 14.85
C ALA A 476 2.96 -4.03 13.78
N LEU A 477 3.79 -3.97 12.73
CA LEU A 477 3.78 -4.93 11.62
C LEU A 477 4.97 -5.87 11.81
N ASN A 478 4.72 -7.00 12.45
CA ASN A 478 5.77 -7.95 12.83
C ASN A 478 6.03 -8.97 11.73
N LYS A 479 7.30 -9.31 11.52
CA LYS A 479 7.71 -10.27 10.49
C LYS A 479 7.58 -11.72 10.94
N TRP A 480 7.57 -11.96 12.24
CA TRP A 480 7.39 -13.29 12.84
C TRP A 480 6.55 -13.21 14.10
N SER A 481 5.77 -14.26 14.38
CA SER A 481 4.99 -14.43 15.62
C SER A 481 5.12 -15.85 16.15
N LEU A 482 6.34 -16.32 16.27
CA LEU A 482 6.68 -17.74 16.50
C LEU A 482 6.07 -18.32 17.78
N ASP A 483 5.90 -17.51 18.83
CA ASP A 483 5.41 -17.94 20.14
C ASP A 483 3.94 -17.59 20.39
N GLU A 484 3.33 -16.80 19.50
CA GLU A 484 1.97 -16.30 19.63
C GLU A 484 0.91 -17.34 19.26
N VAL A 485 1.23 -18.22 18.33
CA VAL A 485 0.31 -19.23 17.81
C VAL A 485 0.96 -20.61 17.85
N GLN A 486 0.12 -21.63 18.00
CA GLN A 486 0.57 -23.03 17.88
C GLN A 486 1.21 -23.25 16.50
N LYS A 487 2.31 -23.97 16.45
CA LYS A 487 3.01 -24.27 15.19
C LYS A 487 2.07 -24.94 14.18
N LEU A 488 2.02 -24.36 13.00
CA LEU A 488 1.26 -24.85 11.84
C LEU A 488 2.17 -25.42 10.74
N GLY A 489 3.25 -26.08 11.15
CA GLY A 489 4.31 -26.56 10.26
C GLY A 489 5.55 -25.67 10.31
N PRO A 490 6.44 -25.73 9.30
CA PRO A 490 7.68 -24.93 9.27
C PRO A 490 7.48 -23.47 8.80
N SER A 491 6.25 -23.02 8.57
CA SER A 491 5.96 -21.67 8.13
C SER A 491 6.18 -20.65 9.27
N HIS A 492 6.47 -19.40 8.87
CA HIS A 492 6.64 -18.27 9.77
C HIS A 492 5.33 -17.49 9.82
N PRO A 493 4.49 -17.66 10.86
CA PRO A 493 3.31 -16.81 10.99
C PRO A 493 3.75 -15.37 11.21
N VAL A 494 3.04 -14.44 10.59
CA VAL A 494 3.18 -12.99 10.78
C VAL A 494 1.99 -12.48 11.57
N ASN A 495 2.15 -11.41 12.34
CA ASN A 495 1.07 -10.81 13.09
C ASN A 495 1.09 -9.30 13.05
N LEU A 496 -0.04 -8.73 13.44
CA LEU A 496 -0.21 -7.32 13.74
C LEU A 496 -0.47 -7.20 15.24
N GLU A 497 0.23 -6.30 15.89
CA GLU A 497 -0.06 -5.95 17.28
C GLU A 497 -0.61 -4.54 17.36
N LEU A 498 -1.79 -4.41 17.97
CA LEU A 498 -2.44 -3.12 18.22
C LEU A 498 -2.05 -2.63 19.61
N LEU A 499 -1.56 -1.39 19.67
CA LEU A 499 -1.22 -0.71 20.91
C LEU A 499 -2.09 0.55 21.11
N ASP A 500 -2.54 0.77 22.33
CA ASP A 500 -3.09 2.07 22.77
C ASP A 500 -1.93 3.00 23.11
N ILE A 501 -1.80 4.10 22.37
CA ILE A 501 -0.81 5.16 22.60
C ILE A 501 -1.43 6.48 23.09
N ASN A 502 -2.73 6.44 23.43
CA ASN A 502 -3.39 7.60 24.02
C ASN A 502 -3.09 7.74 25.53
N SER A 503 -2.66 6.65 26.15
CA SER A 503 -2.19 6.61 27.55
C SER A 503 -0.75 7.13 27.67
N SER A 504 -0.29 7.35 28.89
CA SER A 504 1.09 7.80 29.17
C SER A 504 2.14 6.83 28.66
N SER A 505 1.85 5.52 28.74
CA SER A 505 2.68 4.43 28.25
C SER A 505 1.91 3.60 27.23
N PRO A 506 2.51 3.20 26.09
CA PRO A 506 1.87 2.31 25.12
C PRO A 506 1.46 1.00 25.78
N LYS A 507 0.24 0.53 25.48
CA LYS A 507 -0.30 -0.74 25.99
C LYS A 507 -0.73 -1.64 24.85
N LEU A 508 -0.27 -2.88 24.86
CA LEU A 508 -0.74 -3.90 23.93
C LEU A 508 -2.22 -4.19 24.19
N LEU A 509 -3.03 -4.12 23.14
CA LEU A 509 -4.47 -4.39 23.17
C LEU A 509 -4.81 -5.74 22.53
N SER A 510 -4.18 -6.08 21.42
CA SER A 510 -4.44 -7.33 20.72
C SER A 510 -3.27 -7.73 19.82
N SER A 511 -3.15 -9.02 19.58
CA SER A 511 -2.29 -9.62 18.57
C SER A 511 -3.16 -10.39 17.57
N THR A 512 -2.96 -10.16 16.27
CA THR A 512 -3.80 -10.73 15.21
C THR A 512 -2.92 -11.39 14.16
N PRO A 513 -2.94 -12.72 14.04
CA PRO A 513 -2.23 -13.43 12.98
C PRO A 513 -2.84 -13.12 11.60
N LEU A 514 -1.99 -13.01 10.57
CA LEU A 514 -2.41 -12.72 9.19
C LEU A 514 -2.22 -13.89 8.20
N GLY A 515 -1.89 -15.08 8.70
CA GLY A 515 -1.65 -16.24 7.84
C GLY A 515 -0.43 -16.04 6.92
N ASN A 516 -0.60 -16.26 5.62
CA ASN A 516 0.51 -16.20 4.64
C ASN A 516 0.79 -14.80 4.08
N SER A 517 0.24 -13.75 4.66
CA SER A 517 0.48 -12.37 4.27
C SER A 517 1.79 -11.84 4.86
N GLU A 518 2.44 -10.92 4.16
CA GLU A 518 3.54 -10.12 4.72
C GLU A 518 3.13 -8.65 4.75
N PRO A 519 2.61 -8.15 5.88
CA PRO A 519 2.29 -6.74 6.01
C PRO A 519 3.61 -5.95 6.13
N HIS A 520 4.14 -5.51 4.99
CA HIS A 520 5.41 -4.79 4.99
C HIS A 520 5.23 -3.36 5.49
N TYR A 521 4.27 -2.64 4.90
CA TYR A 521 3.93 -1.27 5.24
C TYR A 521 2.41 -1.09 5.31
N ALA A 522 1.95 -0.11 6.06
CA ALA A 522 0.53 0.21 6.16
C ALA A 522 0.30 1.69 6.45
N GLN A 523 -0.83 2.21 5.99
CA GLN A 523 -1.32 3.53 6.37
C GLN A 523 -2.74 3.42 6.95
N ILE A 524 -3.04 4.25 7.94
CA ILE A 524 -4.31 4.23 8.68
C ILE A 524 -5.02 5.56 8.48
N ILE A 525 -6.27 5.50 7.99
CA ILE A 525 -7.12 6.67 7.73
C ILE A 525 -8.38 6.63 8.60
N ASN A 526 -8.85 7.81 9.00
CA ASN A 526 -10.17 7.95 9.62
C ASN A 526 -11.26 7.61 8.60
N THR A 527 -12.20 6.75 8.98
CA THR A 527 -13.29 6.28 8.09
C THR A 527 -14.24 7.40 7.66
N ASP A 528 -14.31 8.50 8.40
CA ASP A 528 -15.09 9.69 8.01
C ASP A 528 -14.57 10.35 6.71
N LYS A 529 -13.34 10.04 6.30
CA LYS A 529 -12.76 10.50 5.03
C LYS A 529 -13.14 9.63 3.84
N LEU A 530 -13.61 8.42 4.10
CA LEU A 530 -13.98 7.46 3.06
C LEU A 530 -15.44 7.66 2.65
N SER A 531 -15.69 7.63 1.35
CA SER A 531 -17.02 7.79 0.78
C SER A 531 -17.30 6.66 -0.24
N PRO A 532 -17.41 5.40 0.22
CA PRO A 532 -17.60 4.28 -0.68
C PRO A 532 -18.95 4.35 -1.38
N LEU A 533 -18.96 3.97 -2.64
CA LEU A 533 -20.19 3.76 -3.41
C LEU A 533 -21.01 2.62 -2.79
N LYS A 534 -22.30 2.77 -2.82
CA LYS A 534 -23.23 1.70 -2.44
C LYS A 534 -23.66 0.87 -3.64
N ILE A 535 -23.91 1.55 -4.74
CA ILE A 535 -24.24 0.97 -6.04
C ILE A 535 -23.67 1.90 -7.12
N TYR A 536 -23.39 1.35 -8.28
CA TYR A 536 -23.05 2.15 -9.45
C TYR A 536 -24.29 2.76 -10.11
N ALA A 537 -24.11 3.84 -10.86
CA ALA A 537 -25.12 4.28 -11.81
C ALA A 537 -25.37 3.16 -12.83
N ALA A 538 -26.63 2.95 -13.23
CA ALA A 538 -26.99 1.82 -14.08
C ALA A 538 -26.20 1.79 -15.40
N GLY A 539 -25.53 0.68 -15.66
CA GLY A 539 -24.71 0.45 -16.83
C GLY A 539 -23.33 1.09 -16.79
N THR A 540 -22.77 1.36 -15.61
CA THR A 540 -21.41 1.92 -15.47
C THR A 540 -20.37 0.87 -15.84
N ASP A 541 -19.48 1.25 -16.75
CA ASP A 541 -18.20 0.58 -16.97
C ASP A 541 -17.24 0.96 -15.84
N PRO A 542 -16.84 0.02 -14.98
CA PRO A 542 -15.98 0.32 -13.83
C PRO A 542 -14.57 0.75 -14.22
N ALA A 543 -14.10 0.44 -15.41
CA ALA A 543 -12.78 0.86 -15.88
C ALA A 543 -12.72 2.35 -16.18
N THR A 544 -13.79 2.90 -16.73
CA THR A 544 -13.89 4.31 -17.13
C THR A 544 -14.71 5.16 -16.18
N MET A 545 -15.52 4.53 -15.31
CA MET A 545 -16.52 5.17 -14.45
C MET A 545 -17.57 5.96 -15.25
N THR A 546 -17.80 5.58 -16.50
CA THR A 546 -18.80 6.16 -17.40
C THR A 546 -19.80 5.10 -17.85
N LYS A 547 -20.92 5.54 -18.41
CA LYS A 547 -21.89 4.61 -18.94
C LYS A 547 -21.30 3.82 -20.12
N SER A 548 -21.35 2.49 -20.04
CA SER A 548 -20.95 1.59 -21.12
C SER A 548 -21.90 1.73 -22.30
N GLN A 549 -21.38 1.80 -23.51
CA GLN A 549 -22.17 1.80 -24.74
C GLN A 549 -22.87 0.45 -24.99
N TYR A 550 -22.41 -0.61 -24.33
CA TYR A 550 -22.96 -1.97 -24.46
C TYR A 550 -23.96 -2.32 -23.36
N ALA A 551 -24.14 -1.46 -22.36
CA ALA A 551 -25.05 -1.70 -21.26
C ALA A 551 -26.51 -1.76 -21.76
N VAL A 552 -27.24 -2.76 -21.25
CA VAL A 552 -28.66 -2.98 -21.57
C VAL A 552 -29.50 -3.03 -20.30
N THR A 553 -30.78 -2.81 -20.45
CA THR A 553 -31.79 -2.99 -19.40
C THR A 553 -32.70 -4.16 -19.73
N ALA A 554 -33.55 -4.58 -18.78
CA ALA A 554 -34.50 -5.65 -18.98
C ALA A 554 -35.37 -5.40 -20.23
N GLY A 555 -35.50 -6.42 -21.09
CA GLY A 555 -36.19 -6.36 -22.37
C GLY A 555 -35.37 -5.86 -23.56
N GLN A 556 -34.10 -5.52 -23.36
CA GLN A 556 -33.15 -5.12 -24.40
C GLN A 556 -32.10 -6.20 -24.70
N GLU A 557 -32.16 -7.31 -23.98
CA GLU A 557 -31.23 -8.42 -24.14
C GLU A 557 -31.38 -9.03 -25.55
N ARG A 558 -30.29 -9.44 -26.13
CA ARG A 558 -30.24 -9.97 -27.48
C ARG A 558 -28.95 -10.68 -27.78
N ILE A 559 -28.99 -11.50 -28.84
CA ILE A 559 -27.81 -12.13 -29.42
C ILE A 559 -27.71 -11.67 -30.85
N GLU A 560 -26.59 -11.13 -31.24
CA GLU A 560 -26.29 -10.69 -32.60
C GLU A 560 -25.11 -11.52 -33.15
N ARG A 561 -25.19 -11.88 -34.43
CA ARG A 561 -24.11 -12.62 -35.11
C ARG A 561 -23.60 -11.85 -36.33
N SER A 562 -22.30 -11.68 -36.41
CA SER A 562 -21.63 -11.11 -37.56
C SER A 562 -20.42 -11.97 -37.94
N GLY A 563 -20.59 -12.80 -38.99
CA GLY A 563 -19.58 -13.78 -39.36
C GLY A 563 -19.34 -14.80 -38.25
N ASN A 564 -18.13 -14.86 -37.76
CA ASN A 564 -17.73 -15.72 -36.63
C ASN A 564 -17.73 -14.99 -35.27
N VAL A 565 -18.35 -13.82 -35.18
CA VAL A 565 -18.51 -13.09 -33.91
C VAL A 565 -19.95 -13.22 -33.44
N VAL A 566 -20.11 -13.58 -32.17
CA VAL A 566 -21.41 -13.68 -31.47
C VAL A 566 -21.39 -12.64 -30.34
N ASP A 567 -22.12 -11.55 -30.54
CA ASP A 567 -22.31 -10.51 -29.53
C ASP A 567 -23.56 -10.81 -28.72
N VAL A 568 -23.39 -10.97 -27.41
CA VAL A 568 -24.45 -11.30 -26.45
C VAL A 568 -24.63 -10.13 -25.48
N TYR A 569 -25.78 -9.46 -25.54
CA TYR A 569 -26.13 -8.40 -24.61
C TYR A 569 -27.01 -9.02 -23.52
N ALA A 570 -26.44 -9.15 -22.33
CA ALA A 570 -27.03 -9.91 -21.24
C ALA A 570 -27.26 -9.09 -20.00
N THR A 571 -28.33 -9.37 -19.28
CA THR A 571 -28.61 -8.84 -17.95
C THR A 571 -28.42 -9.91 -16.88
N LEU A 572 -27.93 -9.45 -15.70
CA LEU A 572 -27.82 -10.21 -14.48
C LEU A 572 -28.79 -9.62 -13.46
N MET A 573 -29.63 -10.48 -12.91
CA MET A 573 -30.55 -10.15 -11.83
C MET A 573 -30.73 -11.39 -10.95
N ARG A 574 -31.09 -11.21 -9.69
CA ARG A 574 -31.33 -12.35 -8.79
C ARG A 574 -32.21 -13.35 -9.45
N SER A 575 -31.70 -14.37 -9.53
CA SER A 575 -31.59 -15.78 -9.70
C SER A 575 -31.49 -16.19 -11.14
N HIS A 576 -31.22 -15.28 -12.07
CA HIS A 576 -31.11 -15.68 -13.48
C HIS A 576 -30.26 -14.72 -14.32
N PHE A 577 -29.80 -15.26 -15.44
CA PHE A 577 -29.20 -14.53 -16.56
C PHE A 577 -30.22 -14.43 -17.68
N THR A 578 -30.23 -13.34 -18.41
CA THR A 578 -30.99 -13.20 -19.62
C THR A 578 -30.10 -12.69 -20.75
N PRO A 579 -29.90 -13.44 -21.85
CA PRO A 579 -30.41 -14.80 -22.10
C PRO A 579 -29.67 -15.86 -21.25
N ASP A 580 -30.36 -16.97 -21.00
CA ASP A 580 -29.83 -18.16 -20.32
C ASP A 580 -29.27 -19.23 -21.27
N GLN A 581 -29.41 -19.03 -22.59
CA GLN A 581 -28.85 -19.87 -23.63
C GLN A 581 -28.10 -19.04 -24.67
N ILE A 582 -26.87 -19.39 -24.90
CA ILE A 582 -25.99 -18.70 -25.83
C ILE A 582 -25.56 -19.70 -26.92
N PRO A 583 -26.14 -19.63 -28.15
CA PRO A 583 -25.69 -20.48 -29.24
C PRO A 583 -24.42 -19.96 -29.89
N ALA A 584 -23.48 -20.87 -30.13
CA ALA A 584 -22.21 -20.59 -30.82
C ALA A 584 -21.80 -21.79 -31.69
N THR A 585 -20.79 -21.62 -32.52
CA THR A 585 -20.19 -22.65 -33.36
C THR A 585 -18.68 -22.69 -33.13
N VAL A 586 -18.05 -23.85 -33.15
CA VAL A 586 -16.59 -23.98 -32.98
C VAL A 586 -15.86 -23.03 -33.92
N GLY A 587 -14.99 -22.21 -33.34
CA GLY A 587 -14.23 -21.14 -34.00
C GLY A 587 -14.87 -19.75 -33.91
N ASP A 588 -16.04 -19.63 -33.27
CA ASP A 588 -16.63 -18.31 -33.01
C ASP A 588 -15.88 -17.58 -31.89
N THR A 589 -15.82 -16.28 -32.04
CA THR A 589 -15.49 -15.36 -30.94
C THR A 589 -16.78 -14.92 -30.27
N VAL A 590 -16.96 -15.30 -29.02
CA VAL A 590 -18.13 -14.91 -28.21
C VAL A 590 -17.78 -13.68 -27.39
N ARG A 591 -18.55 -12.61 -27.56
CA ARG A 591 -18.46 -11.37 -26.78
C ARG A 591 -19.70 -11.24 -25.93
N ILE A 592 -19.54 -11.22 -24.62
CA ILE A 592 -20.68 -11.12 -23.71
C ILE A 592 -20.60 -9.75 -23.03
N HIS A 593 -21.60 -8.92 -23.31
CA HIS A 593 -21.80 -7.60 -22.73
C HIS A 593 -22.76 -7.76 -21.56
N LEU A 594 -22.19 -7.91 -20.37
CA LEU A 594 -22.91 -8.17 -19.13
C LEU A 594 -23.34 -6.86 -18.47
N THR A 595 -24.59 -6.76 -18.01
CA THR A 595 -25.08 -5.65 -17.19
C THR A 595 -25.76 -6.18 -15.93
N ASN A 596 -25.26 -5.86 -14.76
CA ASN A 596 -25.97 -6.10 -13.51
C ASN A 596 -27.02 -5.01 -13.32
N ILE A 597 -28.29 -5.36 -13.49
CA ILE A 597 -29.43 -4.43 -13.43
C ILE A 597 -30.02 -4.27 -12.03
N GLU A 598 -29.37 -4.84 -11.01
CA GLU A 598 -29.79 -4.66 -9.63
C GLU A 598 -29.58 -3.23 -9.15
N ALA A 599 -30.52 -2.77 -8.30
CA ALA A 599 -30.48 -1.45 -7.67
C ALA A 599 -30.40 -1.53 -6.13
N THR A 600 -29.95 -2.66 -5.61
CA THR A 600 -29.88 -2.95 -4.17
C THR A 600 -28.43 -3.15 -3.77
N GLU A 601 -28.00 -2.59 -2.63
CA GLU A 601 -26.67 -2.81 -2.07
C GLU A 601 -26.40 -4.32 -1.91
N ASN A 602 -25.16 -4.75 -2.14
CA ASN A 602 -24.70 -6.13 -2.01
C ASN A 602 -25.39 -7.15 -2.95
N ALA A 603 -26.01 -6.70 -4.03
CA ALA A 603 -26.55 -7.58 -5.08
C ALA A 603 -25.49 -7.83 -6.17
N THR A 604 -24.34 -8.31 -5.74
CA THR A 604 -23.22 -8.69 -6.61
C THR A 604 -23.49 -10.05 -7.24
N HIS A 605 -23.20 -10.19 -8.52
CA HIS A 605 -23.28 -11.43 -9.27
C HIS A 605 -21.96 -11.75 -9.95
N THR A 606 -21.73 -13.03 -10.24
CA THR A 606 -20.64 -13.45 -11.11
C THR A 606 -21.19 -14.10 -12.36
N PHE A 607 -20.46 -13.97 -13.46
CA PHE A 607 -20.62 -14.75 -14.66
C PHE A 607 -19.40 -15.66 -14.81
N SER A 608 -19.57 -16.95 -14.60
CA SER A 608 -18.49 -17.93 -14.57
C SER A 608 -18.70 -19.00 -15.64
N VAL A 609 -17.71 -19.22 -16.50
CA VAL A 609 -17.66 -20.31 -17.49
C VAL A 609 -16.39 -21.10 -17.24
N PRO A 610 -16.40 -22.11 -16.34
CA PRO A 610 -15.19 -22.81 -15.89
C PRO A 610 -14.38 -23.42 -17.02
N GLU A 611 -15.05 -23.99 -18.02
CA GLU A 611 -14.43 -24.67 -19.14
C GLU A 611 -13.59 -23.73 -20.03
N TYR A 612 -13.86 -22.45 -19.97
CA TYR A 612 -13.10 -21.40 -20.67
C TYR A 612 -12.30 -20.52 -19.72
N ASN A 613 -12.20 -20.90 -18.43
CA ASN A 613 -11.48 -20.16 -17.37
C ASN A 613 -11.95 -18.69 -17.27
N ILE A 614 -13.26 -18.47 -17.41
CA ILE A 614 -13.86 -17.15 -17.32
C ILE A 614 -14.57 -16.99 -16.00
N GLN A 615 -14.30 -15.89 -15.33
CA GLN A 615 -15.03 -15.44 -14.16
C GLN A 615 -15.03 -13.91 -14.14
N ALA A 616 -16.21 -13.32 -14.18
CA ALA A 616 -16.43 -11.89 -14.12
C ALA A 616 -17.38 -11.57 -12.97
N THR A 617 -16.98 -10.67 -12.08
CA THR A 617 -17.78 -10.20 -10.95
C THR A 617 -18.34 -8.83 -11.27
N LEU A 618 -19.64 -8.65 -11.10
CA LEU A 618 -20.34 -7.40 -11.34
C LEU A 618 -21.10 -6.97 -10.09
N ASP A 619 -20.75 -5.81 -9.58
CA ASP A 619 -21.51 -5.14 -8.53
C ASP A 619 -22.80 -4.49 -9.09
N PRO A 620 -23.77 -4.12 -8.24
CA PRO A 620 -25.03 -3.52 -8.71
C PRO A 620 -24.80 -2.29 -9.57
N GLY A 621 -25.36 -2.30 -10.78
CA GLY A 621 -25.24 -1.22 -11.76
C GLY A 621 -24.05 -1.32 -12.71
N GLU A 622 -23.09 -2.22 -12.48
CA GLU A 622 -21.93 -2.40 -13.36
C GLU A 622 -22.28 -3.03 -14.72
N ALA A 623 -21.48 -2.67 -15.72
CA ALA A 623 -21.48 -3.32 -17.03
C ALA A 623 -20.04 -3.69 -17.42
N LEU A 624 -19.83 -4.95 -17.77
CA LEU A 624 -18.54 -5.53 -18.17
C LEU A 624 -18.63 -6.25 -19.51
N ASN A 625 -17.51 -6.35 -20.19
CA ASN A 625 -17.39 -7.14 -21.41
C ASN A 625 -16.45 -8.32 -21.17
N VAL A 626 -16.84 -9.50 -21.68
CA VAL A 626 -16.03 -10.72 -21.68
C VAL A 626 -15.92 -11.21 -23.12
N GLU A 627 -14.69 -11.49 -23.59
CA GLU A 627 -14.45 -12.01 -24.95
C GLU A 627 -13.60 -13.28 -24.88
N PHE A 628 -14.01 -14.32 -25.62
CA PHE A 628 -13.26 -15.56 -25.74
C PHE A 628 -13.63 -16.31 -27.02
N THR A 629 -12.76 -17.20 -27.47
CA THR A 629 -13.01 -18.06 -28.61
C THR A 629 -13.48 -19.43 -28.14
N VAL A 630 -14.56 -19.95 -28.73
CA VAL A 630 -15.04 -21.31 -28.46
C VAL A 630 -14.32 -22.31 -29.39
N ASP A 631 -13.56 -23.23 -28.80
CA ASP A 631 -12.64 -24.13 -29.48
C ASP A 631 -13.11 -25.58 -29.57
N ARG A 632 -14.21 -25.94 -28.92
CA ARG A 632 -14.72 -27.32 -28.85
C ARG A 632 -16.23 -27.40 -28.82
N VAL A 633 -16.76 -28.46 -29.39
CA VAL A 633 -18.20 -28.77 -29.37
C VAL A 633 -18.62 -29.16 -27.94
N GLY A 634 -19.80 -28.67 -27.51
CA GLY A 634 -20.34 -29.05 -26.22
C GLY A 634 -21.43 -28.13 -25.71
N SER A 635 -22.02 -28.52 -24.61
CA SER A 635 -22.95 -27.70 -23.83
C SER A 635 -22.28 -27.37 -22.52
N PHE A 636 -21.83 -26.11 -22.36
CA PHE A 636 -21.05 -25.64 -21.23
C PHE A 636 -21.93 -24.79 -20.34
N ALA A 637 -21.99 -25.15 -19.06
CA ALA A 637 -22.75 -24.35 -18.12
C ALA A 637 -22.03 -23.03 -17.81
N PHE A 638 -22.76 -21.93 -17.70
CA PHE A 638 -22.32 -20.73 -17.01
C PHE A 638 -23.24 -20.50 -15.80
N TYR A 639 -22.66 -19.99 -14.72
CA TYR A 639 -23.39 -19.82 -13.47
C TYR A 639 -22.84 -18.68 -12.61
N CYS A 640 -23.65 -18.27 -11.63
CA CYS A 640 -23.24 -17.32 -10.61
C CYS A 640 -22.49 -18.05 -9.48
N ALA A 641 -21.22 -17.69 -9.24
CA ALA A 641 -20.42 -18.25 -8.15
C ALA A 641 -20.54 -17.45 -6.84
N GLN A 642 -21.12 -16.22 -6.90
CA GLN A 642 -21.38 -15.39 -5.74
C GLN A 642 -22.72 -15.72 -5.13
N PHE A 643 -22.78 -16.08 -3.84
CA PHE A 643 -24.05 -16.28 -3.15
C PHE A 643 -24.88 -14.98 -3.16
N CYS A 644 -25.92 -14.94 -3.98
CA CYS A 644 -26.67 -13.74 -4.28
C CYS A 644 -28.13 -13.75 -3.77
N SER A 645 -28.72 -14.94 -3.56
CA SER A 645 -30.10 -15.08 -3.11
C SER A 645 -30.41 -16.50 -2.60
N ALA A 646 -31.64 -16.72 -2.11
CA ALA A 646 -32.11 -18.05 -1.73
C ALA A 646 -32.15 -19.03 -2.93
N LEU A 647 -32.28 -18.49 -4.14
CA LEU A 647 -32.31 -19.27 -5.40
C LEU A 647 -30.95 -19.14 -6.15
N HIS A 648 -29.85 -18.95 -5.42
CA HIS A 648 -28.53 -18.79 -6.01
C HIS A 648 -28.15 -19.96 -6.94
N MET A 649 -28.49 -21.18 -6.57
CA MET A 649 -28.21 -22.38 -7.36
C MET A 649 -29.02 -22.47 -8.66
N GLU A 650 -30.07 -21.69 -8.78
CA GLU A 650 -30.89 -21.60 -10.01
C GLU A 650 -30.33 -20.58 -11.01
N MET A 651 -29.33 -19.80 -10.60
CA MET A 651 -28.74 -18.78 -11.45
C MET A 651 -27.66 -19.38 -12.36
N TYR A 652 -28.07 -20.04 -13.42
CA TYR A 652 -27.19 -20.64 -14.44
C TYR A 652 -27.82 -20.57 -15.82
N GLY A 653 -27.00 -20.85 -16.85
CA GLY A 653 -27.41 -20.97 -18.24
C GLY A 653 -26.42 -21.85 -19.03
N TRP A 654 -26.61 -21.89 -20.35
CA TRP A 654 -25.87 -22.80 -21.21
C TRP A 654 -25.25 -22.07 -22.40
N LEU A 655 -23.95 -22.25 -22.57
CA LEU A 655 -23.22 -21.94 -23.82
C LEU A 655 -23.28 -23.20 -24.69
N LEU A 656 -24.02 -23.13 -25.79
CA LEU A 656 -24.29 -24.26 -26.70
C LEU A 656 -23.39 -24.14 -27.93
N VAL A 657 -22.29 -24.89 -27.96
CA VAL A 657 -21.34 -24.84 -29.07
C VAL A 657 -21.54 -25.99 -30.03
N ALA A 658 -22.06 -25.66 -31.20
CA ALA A 658 -22.31 -26.63 -32.28
C ALA A 658 -21.03 -26.92 -33.09
N PRO A 659 -20.96 -28.05 -33.84
CA PRO A 659 -19.89 -28.31 -34.78
C PRO A 659 -19.80 -27.24 -35.89
N LYS A 660 -18.62 -27.04 -36.42
CA LYS A 660 -18.42 -26.13 -37.56
C LYS A 660 -19.22 -26.66 -38.77
N GLY A 661 -20.11 -25.83 -39.30
CA GLY A 661 -20.96 -26.19 -40.43
C GLY A 661 -22.28 -26.87 -40.09
N ALA A 662 -22.69 -26.90 -38.82
CA ALA A 662 -23.99 -27.38 -38.38
C ALA A 662 -25.10 -26.34 -38.63
#